data_0ce4404172ead1bcd0fb8873e53867bd
#
_entry.id   0ce4404172ead1bcd0fb8873e53867bd
#
_cell.length_a   1.000
_cell.length_b   1.000
_cell.length_c   1.000
_cell.angle_alpha   90.00
_cell.angle_beta   90.00
_cell.angle_gamma   90.00
#
_symmetry.space_group_name_H-M   'P 1'
#
loop_
_entity.id
_entity.type
_entity.pdbx_description
1 polymer ?
#
loop_
_entity_poly.entity_id
_entity_poly.type
_entity_poly.pdbx_seq_one_letter_code
_entity_poly.pdbx_strand_id
1 'polypeptide(L)'
;MSLKIGIDVGSTTVKVVVLDEQDNLLFRSYERHLSMVREKTCELLRRAEPILKGQRVKAVITGSAGLGLAKSAKVDFVQEVFATAEAVERFIPDTDAVIELGGEDAKIIFFQGSLEERMNGSCAGGTGAFIDQMATLVGVTADELDELSLGYEKIYPIASRCGVFAKSDIQPILNQGARKEDVAASIFQAVVDQTVAGLAQGRDITGKVVFLGGPLHFLKGLRQRFQETLQLDNDHAIFPENGDCFAAIGAALCSQGYGEYEYEDVYQRLVDSVEDRGGTQTMPPLFASQEEYDEFLTRHNSKKPPEVDADTYTGKAYLGIDAGSTTTKLCLIAPDGGLLYTYYSSNRGNPVSVILEQLHAIYDKFGDRITIAGSAVTGYGEDLIKSAFQVDAGLVETVAHFRAASHFSPGVDFIIDIGGQDMKCFKIRNNAVDSIMLNEACSSGCGSFIETFAKALGYSIADFSKMGLLAKHPVNLGSRCTVFMNSSVKQAQKDGATVEDISAGLSISIVKNAVYKVIRAASADDLGQNIVVQGGTFLNDAVLRAFELELGRNVTRPVIAGLMGAFGAALTARDLGLEQSNILTAEQLKDFTHKSNPTTCKGCTNHCSLTINLFDGGRRFISGNRCSKPLGGKKTEMPDMFHYKYKKLRAMEGKGSGDGSRGRMGIPFGLNMYENLPFWYTLFTKLNFEVVLSPESSRGIYLKGQHTIPSDTVCYPAKLLHGHVEALVEAGVDAIWYPCMSYNNDEGIGDNHYNCPVVAYYPELLAANVPALKKTKFLDPYVGLWRHKDCAKRLSELFYTEFGIPKKETKAAVEAAYDAYNAYVEDIHKTGEQYIEEARAQGKPIIVMAGRPYHIDPEINHGINDLITSFGFVLITEDTLAYREGYETRTVLNQWTFQSRMYNAARYVCTQKDMQMVQLVSFGCGTDAITTDELRSILESGGKLYTQLKIDDITNLGAVKIRIRSLMAAMDARKEAK
;
A
#
# COMPACT_ATOMS: atom_id res chain seq x y z
N MET A 1 -38.72 41.24 1.15
CA MET A 1 -38.45 39.81 0.86
C MET A 1 -37.03 39.53 1.35
N SER A 2 -36.83 38.49 2.14
CA SER A 2 -35.51 38.17 2.67
C SER A 2 -34.95 36.97 1.91
N LEU A 3 -33.82 37.16 1.21
CA LEU A 3 -33.11 36.07 0.50
C LEU A 3 -32.27 35.25 1.48
N LYS A 4 -32.11 33.96 1.18
CA LYS A 4 -31.34 33.02 2.01
C LYS A 4 -30.02 32.75 1.34
N ILE A 5 -28.90 32.97 2.03
CA ILE A 5 -27.54 32.71 1.55
C ILE A 5 -26.97 31.55 2.36
N GLY A 6 -26.57 30.50 1.67
CA GLY A 6 -25.79 29.41 2.22
C GLY A 6 -24.39 29.42 1.65
N ILE A 7 -23.39 29.37 2.53
CA ILE A 7 -21.98 29.35 2.16
C ILE A 7 -21.36 28.06 2.74
N ASP A 8 -20.96 27.16 1.87
CA ASP A 8 -20.21 25.97 2.27
C ASP A 8 -18.72 26.14 1.97
N VAL A 9 -17.94 26.19 3.04
CA VAL A 9 -16.47 26.27 2.99
C VAL A 9 -15.90 24.91 3.34
N GLY A 10 -15.73 24.09 2.30
CA GLY A 10 -15.09 22.79 2.44
C GLY A 10 -13.56 22.88 2.50
N SER A 11 -12.88 21.74 2.57
CA SER A 11 -11.44 21.64 2.65
C SER A 11 -10.70 22.15 1.39
N THR A 12 -11.33 22.05 0.20
CA THR A 12 -10.73 22.41 -1.10
C THR A 12 -11.56 23.41 -1.90
N THR A 13 -12.85 23.55 -1.61
CA THR A 13 -13.81 24.31 -2.41
C THR A 13 -14.68 25.22 -1.56
N VAL A 14 -15.13 26.34 -2.14
CA VAL A 14 -16.20 27.18 -1.60
C VAL A 14 -17.40 27.07 -2.53
N LYS A 15 -18.59 26.91 -1.93
CA LYS A 15 -19.86 26.95 -2.64
C LYS A 15 -20.70 28.07 -2.03
N VAL A 16 -21.38 28.83 -2.89
CA VAL A 16 -22.32 29.87 -2.50
C VAL A 16 -23.62 29.63 -3.20
N VAL A 17 -24.70 29.64 -2.42
CA VAL A 17 -26.06 29.42 -2.91
C VAL A 17 -26.95 30.55 -2.39
N VAL A 18 -27.85 31.03 -3.26
CA VAL A 18 -28.91 31.98 -2.89
C VAL A 18 -30.25 31.36 -3.23
N LEU A 19 -31.13 31.29 -2.22
CA LEU A 19 -32.51 30.84 -2.39
C LEU A 19 -33.48 32.01 -2.14
N ASP A 20 -34.64 31.94 -2.79
CA ASP A 20 -35.76 32.84 -2.47
C ASP A 20 -36.55 32.37 -1.24
N GLU A 21 -37.64 33.06 -0.90
CA GLU A 21 -38.50 32.69 0.23
C GLU A 21 -39.20 31.33 0.03
N GLN A 22 -39.41 30.89 -1.21
CA GLN A 22 -40.06 29.64 -1.60
C GLN A 22 -39.05 28.49 -1.81
N ASP A 23 -37.78 28.68 -1.44
CA ASP A 23 -36.69 27.75 -1.57
C ASP A 23 -36.23 27.45 -3.03
N ASN A 24 -36.60 28.36 -3.97
CA ASN A 24 -36.10 28.25 -5.33
C ASN A 24 -34.66 28.75 -5.42
N LEU A 25 -33.81 28.01 -6.17
CA LEU A 25 -32.42 28.35 -6.38
C LEU A 25 -32.29 29.52 -7.38
N LEU A 26 -31.81 30.66 -6.90
CA LEU A 26 -31.59 31.88 -7.70
C LEU A 26 -30.15 32.00 -8.19
N PHE A 27 -29.18 31.50 -7.39
CA PHE A 27 -27.75 31.54 -7.71
C PHE A 27 -27.05 30.34 -7.09
N ARG A 28 -26.11 29.79 -7.81
CA ARG A 28 -25.16 28.80 -7.28
C ARG A 28 -23.77 29.02 -7.86
N SER A 29 -22.74 28.72 -7.08
CA SER A 29 -21.36 28.66 -7.51
C SER A 29 -20.61 27.61 -6.74
N TYR A 30 -19.68 26.91 -7.42
CA TYR A 30 -18.81 25.88 -6.85
C TYR A 30 -17.40 26.10 -7.40
N GLU A 31 -16.44 26.50 -6.57
CA GLU A 31 -15.06 26.78 -7.02
C GLU A 31 -14.01 26.35 -5.99
N ARG A 32 -12.81 26.00 -6.50
CA ARG A 32 -11.65 25.74 -5.65
C ARG A 32 -11.11 27.05 -5.07
N HIS A 33 -10.85 27.06 -3.74
CA HIS A 33 -10.35 28.27 -3.07
C HIS A 33 -8.82 28.39 -3.03
N LEU A 34 -8.06 27.33 -3.34
CA LEU A 34 -6.59 27.33 -3.35
C LEU A 34 -5.98 27.96 -2.08
N SER A 35 -6.54 27.66 -0.92
CA SER A 35 -6.22 28.25 0.40
C SER A 35 -6.57 29.72 0.59
N MET A 36 -7.13 30.42 -0.41
CA MET A 36 -7.62 31.79 -0.33
C MET A 36 -9.14 31.79 -0.03
N VAL A 37 -9.50 31.23 1.13
CA VAL A 37 -10.92 30.98 1.51
C VAL A 37 -11.72 32.27 1.52
N ARG A 38 -11.25 33.29 2.24
CA ARG A 38 -11.94 34.57 2.40
C ARG A 38 -12.10 35.29 1.05
N GLU A 39 -10.98 35.43 0.32
CA GLU A 39 -10.93 36.14 -0.96
C GLU A 39 -11.88 35.47 -1.96
N LYS A 40 -11.88 34.15 -2.01
CA LYS A 40 -12.76 33.38 -2.91
C LYS A 40 -14.22 33.49 -2.48
N THR A 41 -14.52 33.43 -1.20
CA THR A 41 -15.90 33.63 -0.68
C THR A 41 -16.43 35.01 -1.05
N CYS A 42 -15.62 36.05 -0.86
CA CYS A 42 -15.99 37.42 -1.24
C CYS A 42 -16.17 37.59 -2.76
N GLU A 43 -15.31 36.91 -3.58
CA GLU A 43 -15.44 36.91 -5.04
C GLU A 43 -16.79 36.30 -5.49
N LEU A 44 -17.15 35.13 -4.93
CA LEU A 44 -18.41 34.44 -5.28
C LEU A 44 -19.63 35.25 -4.85
N LEU A 45 -19.60 35.85 -3.68
CA LEU A 45 -20.67 36.74 -3.23
C LEU A 45 -20.80 37.97 -4.13
N ARG A 46 -19.70 38.55 -4.61
CA ARG A 46 -19.72 39.67 -5.57
C ARG A 46 -20.36 39.26 -6.88
N ARG A 47 -20.19 38.03 -7.34
CA ARG A 47 -20.90 37.53 -8.55
C ARG A 47 -22.41 37.41 -8.33
N ALA A 48 -22.83 37.14 -7.11
CA ALA A 48 -24.24 37.12 -6.71
C ALA A 48 -24.82 38.54 -6.44
N GLU A 49 -23.98 39.60 -6.41
CA GLU A 49 -24.39 40.98 -6.13
C GLU A 49 -25.57 41.46 -6.99
N PRO A 50 -25.69 41.13 -8.29
CA PRO A 50 -26.87 41.57 -9.08
C PRO A 50 -28.20 41.12 -8.51
N ILE A 51 -28.24 40.04 -7.72
CA ILE A 51 -29.41 39.50 -7.06
C ILE A 51 -29.53 40.03 -5.61
N LEU A 52 -28.40 40.23 -4.94
CA LEU A 52 -28.33 40.50 -3.50
C LEU A 52 -28.28 41.97 -3.12
N LYS A 53 -27.84 42.87 -3.99
CA LYS A 53 -27.61 44.28 -3.69
C LYS A 53 -28.90 45.00 -3.25
N GLY A 54 -28.81 45.64 -2.09
CA GLY A 54 -29.93 46.32 -1.48
C GLY A 54 -31.03 45.41 -0.97
N GLN A 55 -30.75 44.12 -0.80
CA GLN A 55 -31.69 43.13 -0.25
C GLN A 55 -31.33 42.79 1.19
N ARG A 56 -32.38 42.48 1.97
CA ARG A 56 -32.19 41.83 3.27
C ARG A 56 -31.94 40.36 3.08
N VAL A 57 -30.95 39.83 3.78
CA VAL A 57 -30.49 38.45 3.63
C VAL A 57 -30.38 37.77 4.99
N LYS A 58 -30.60 36.45 4.97
CA LYS A 58 -30.23 35.54 6.06
C LYS A 58 -29.05 34.70 5.55
N ALA A 59 -27.88 34.88 6.15
CA ALA A 59 -26.67 34.21 5.71
C ALA A 59 -26.17 33.24 6.76
N VAL A 60 -25.87 32.01 6.34
CA VAL A 60 -25.34 30.95 7.19
C VAL A 60 -24.13 30.30 6.50
N ILE A 61 -23.09 30.08 7.27
CA ILE A 61 -21.86 29.39 6.82
C ILE A 61 -21.90 27.97 7.35
N THR A 62 -21.40 27.02 6.52
CA THR A 62 -21.18 25.62 6.87
C THR A 62 -19.84 25.12 6.30
N GLY A 63 -19.54 23.86 6.49
CA GLY A 63 -18.34 23.21 5.96
C GLY A 63 -17.16 23.17 6.93
N SER A 64 -16.26 22.23 6.72
CA SER A 64 -15.15 21.91 7.63
C SER A 64 -14.16 23.07 7.86
N ALA A 65 -14.00 23.98 6.91
CA ALA A 65 -13.18 25.19 7.03
C ALA A 65 -14.00 26.45 7.35
N GLY A 66 -15.34 26.36 7.43
CA GLY A 66 -16.24 27.49 7.57
C GLY A 66 -16.31 28.10 8.97
N LEU A 67 -16.06 27.32 10.02
CA LEU A 67 -16.24 27.78 11.41
C LEU A 67 -15.34 28.98 11.78
N GLY A 68 -14.07 28.95 11.30
CA GLY A 68 -13.14 30.08 11.53
C GLY A 68 -13.61 31.37 10.86
N LEU A 69 -14.01 31.26 9.59
CA LEU A 69 -14.56 32.40 8.83
C LEU A 69 -15.86 32.93 9.44
N ALA A 70 -16.77 32.03 9.85
CA ALA A 70 -18.02 32.40 10.49
C ALA A 70 -17.79 33.20 11.78
N LYS A 71 -16.88 32.72 12.66
CA LYS A 71 -16.54 33.42 13.91
C LYS A 71 -15.93 34.79 13.67
N SER A 72 -14.94 34.88 12.75
CA SER A 72 -14.26 36.15 12.47
C SER A 72 -15.15 37.18 11.78
N ALA A 73 -16.03 36.74 10.88
CA ALA A 73 -17.01 37.59 10.19
C ALA A 73 -18.29 37.83 11.01
N LYS A 74 -18.48 37.17 12.14
CA LYS A 74 -19.71 37.21 12.96
C LYS A 74 -20.95 36.88 12.12
N VAL A 75 -20.87 35.85 11.33
CA VAL A 75 -21.96 35.26 10.56
C VAL A 75 -22.33 33.92 11.21
N ASP A 76 -23.58 33.54 11.14
CA ASP A 76 -24.11 32.34 11.77
C ASP A 76 -23.50 31.08 11.12
N PHE A 77 -23.34 30.00 11.90
CA PHE A 77 -22.75 28.74 11.46
C PHE A 77 -23.66 27.54 11.76
N VAL A 78 -23.81 26.63 10.85
CA VAL A 78 -24.45 25.32 11.01
C VAL A 78 -23.50 24.20 10.68
N GLN A 79 -23.58 23.10 11.41
CA GLN A 79 -22.76 21.91 11.06
C GLN A 79 -23.20 21.31 9.72
N GLU A 80 -22.25 20.90 8.93
CA GLU A 80 -22.42 20.41 7.56
C GLU A 80 -23.42 19.24 7.45
N VAL A 81 -23.37 18.31 8.40
CA VAL A 81 -24.27 17.15 8.44
C VAL A 81 -25.73 17.57 8.58
N PHE A 82 -26.02 18.52 9.50
CA PHE A 82 -27.37 19.01 9.66
C PHE A 82 -27.83 19.80 8.43
N ALA A 83 -26.96 20.61 7.84
CA ALA A 83 -27.26 21.31 6.60
C ALA A 83 -27.58 20.31 5.47
N THR A 84 -26.73 19.31 5.26
CA THR A 84 -26.95 18.28 4.23
C THR A 84 -28.25 17.51 4.49
N ALA A 85 -28.53 17.12 5.74
CA ALA A 85 -29.76 16.40 6.09
C ALA A 85 -31.00 17.23 5.79
N GLU A 86 -31.03 18.54 6.18
CA GLU A 86 -32.15 19.46 5.90
C GLU A 86 -32.43 19.57 4.39
N ALA A 87 -31.40 19.72 3.57
CA ALA A 87 -31.57 19.77 2.13
C ALA A 87 -32.11 18.45 1.54
N VAL A 88 -31.62 17.30 2.04
CA VAL A 88 -32.08 15.98 1.58
C VAL A 88 -33.54 15.75 1.98
N GLU A 89 -33.92 15.99 3.24
CA GLU A 89 -35.28 15.83 3.69
C GLU A 89 -36.25 16.74 2.92
N ARG A 90 -35.83 17.96 2.59
CA ARG A 90 -36.64 18.95 1.88
C ARG A 90 -36.86 18.58 0.39
N PHE A 91 -35.80 18.15 -0.31
CA PHE A 91 -35.86 17.97 -1.77
C PHE A 91 -35.93 16.50 -2.20
N ILE A 92 -35.52 15.56 -1.36
CA ILE A 92 -35.49 14.11 -1.67
C ILE A 92 -36.07 13.33 -0.48
N PRO A 93 -37.36 13.49 -0.19
CA PRO A 93 -37.98 12.78 0.93
C PRO A 93 -37.89 11.27 0.78
N ASP A 94 -38.02 10.54 1.87
CA ASP A 94 -37.93 9.09 1.98
C ASP A 94 -36.53 8.53 1.59
N THR A 95 -35.48 9.31 1.82
CA THR A 95 -34.10 8.87 1.68
C THR A 95 -33.72 7.94 2.82
N ASP A 96 -33.13 6.79 2.53
CA ASP A 96 -32.63 5.83 3.52
C ASP A 96 -31.18 6.14 3.92
N ALA A 97 -30.33 6.49 2.95
CA ALA A 97 -28.94 6.85 3.18
C ALA A 97 -28.42 7.89 2.20
N VAL A 98 -27.43 8.65 2.64
CA VAL A 98 -26.66 9.58 1.81
C VAL A 98 -25.21 9.18 1.82
N ILE A 99 -24.60 9.11 0.65
CA ILE A 99 -23.14 8.98 0.48
C ILE A 99 -22.64 10.31 -0.08
N GLU A 100 -21.80 11.01 0.69
CA GLU A 100 -21.19 12.26 0.28
C GLU A 100 -19.69 12.11 0.17
N LEU A 101 -19.14 12.43 -1.02
CA LEU A 101 -17.70 12.49 -1.26
C LEU A 101 -17.26 13.94 -1.45
N GLY A 102 -16.50 14.42 -0.49
CA GLY A 102 -15.88 15.74 -0.54
C GLY A 102 -14.50 15.74 -1.19
N GLY A 103 -13.80 16.88 -1.03
CA GLY A 103 -12.41 17.01 -1.48
C GLY A 103 -11.43 16.18 -0.65
N GLU A 104 -11.61 16.11 0.67
CA GLU A 104 -10.71 15.41 1.60
C GLU A 104 -11.46 14.53 2.61
N ASP A 105 -12.77 14.54 2.60
CA ASP A 105 -13.64 13.76 3.47
C ASP A 105 -14.65 12.93 2.67
N ALA A 106 -15.09 11.84 3.27
CA ALA A 106 -16.18 11.01 2.80
C ALA A 106 -17.12 10.74 3.97
N LYS A 107 -18.41 10.77 3.73
CA LYS A 107 -19.44 10.60 4.76
C LYS A 107 -20.54 9.68 4.29
N ILE A 108 -21.12 8.93 5.24
CA ILE A 108 -22.41 8.26 5.06
C ILE A 108 -23.33 8.76 6.15
N ILE A 109 -24.53 9.20 5.77
CA ILE A 109 -25.58 9.62 6.67
C ILE A 109 -26.75 8.67 6.51
N PHE A 110 -27.16 8.01 7.57
CA PHE A 110 -28.31 7.11 7.59
C PHE A 110 -29.52 7.82 8.21
N PHE A 111 -30.67 7.71 7.56
CA PHE A 111 -31.94 8.35 7.98
C PHE A 111 -32.91 7.38 8.67
N GLN A 112 -32.61 6.09 8.64
CA GLN A 112 -33.45 5.06 9.28
C GLN A 112 -33.26 5.08 10.82
N GLY A 113 -34.27 5.48 11.55
CA GLY A 113 -34.25 5.58 13.01
C GLY A 113 -33.83 6.98 13.49
N SER A 114 -32.70 7.09 14.16
CA SER A 114 -32.04 8.37 14.46
C SER A 114 -31.06 8.72 13.36
N LEU A 115 -30.89 10.01 13.08
CA LEU A 115 -29.84 10.46 12.16
C LEU A 115 -28.47 9.99 12.66
N GLU A 116 -27.81 9.13 11.88
CA GLU A 116 -26.49 8.59 12.20
C GLU A 116 -25.50 8.97 11.12
N GLU A 117 -24.43 9.66 11.50
CA GLU A 117 -23.33 10.02 10.60
C GLU A 117 -22.12 9.15 10.85
N ARG A 118 -21.47 8.75 9.75
CA ARG A 118 -20.16 8.12 9.76
C ARG A 118 -19.25 8.82 8.78
N MET A 119 -18.10 9.25 9.24
CA MET A 119 -17.13 10.01 8.44
C MET A 119 -15.72 9.39 8.55
N ASN A 120 -14.95 9.48 7.48
CA ASN A 120 -13.53 9.13 7.53
C ASN A 120 -12.75 10.23 8.27
N GLY A 121 -12.41 9.99 9.54
CA GLY A 121 -11.81 11.01 10.41
C GLY A 121 -10.32 11.28 10.18
N SER A 122 -9.59 10.49 9.37
CA SER A 122 -8.11 10.58 9.35
C SER A 122 -7.42 10.22 8.03
N CYS A 123 -8.13 9.84 6.98
CA CYS A 123 -7.53 9.45 5.72
C CYS A 123 -8.29 10.03 4.51
N ALA A 124 -7.59 10.70 3.59
CA ALA A 124 -8.18 11.18 2.35
C ALA A 124 -8.41 10.09 1.28
N GLY A 125 -8.22 8.83 1.62
CA GLY A 125 -8.57 7.71 0.75
C GLY A 125 -10.08 7.71 0.48
N GLY A 126 -10.47 7.47 -0.76
CA GLY A 126 -11.88 7.50 -1.15
C GLY A 126 -12.46 8.91 -1.37
N THR A 127 -11.63 9.95 -1.53
CA THR A 127 -12.05 11.35 -1.68
C THR A 127 -11.58 11.95 -3.00
N GLY A 128 -12.03 13.17 -3.31
CA GLY A 128 -11.61 13.90 -4.51
C GLY A 128 -10.10 14.11 -4.60
N ALA A 129 -9.43 14.40 -3.49
CA ALA A 129 -7.98 14.55 -3.45
C ALA A 129 -7.24 13.25 -3.78
N PHE A 130 -7.79 12.10 -3.40
CA PHE A 130 -7.27 10.80 -3.82
C PHE A 130 -7.40 10.62 -5.33
N ILE A 131 -8.55 10.94 -5.91
CA ILE A 131 -8.80 10.82 -7.34
C ILE A 131 -7.84 11.72 -8.13
N ASP A 132 -7.67 12.99 -7.73
CA ASP A 132 -6.73 13.93 -8.35
C ASP A 132 -5.27 13.40 -8.33
N GLN A 133 -4.86 12.80 -7.20
CA GLN A 133 -3.53 12.19 -7.08
C GLN A 133 -3.36 10.97 -8.01
N MET A 134 -4.37 10.13 -8.11
CA MET A 134 -4.31 8.95 -8.98
C MET A 134 -4.37 9.33 -10.47
N ALA A 135 -5.17 10.32 -10.84
CA ALA A 135 -5.18 10.88 -12.19
C ALA A 135 -3.79 11.40 -12.59
N THR A 136 -3.14 12.15 -11.69
CA THR A 136 -1.76 12.60 -11.88
C THR A 136 -0.78 11.44 -12.09
N LEU A 137 -0.94 10.34 -11.34
CA LEU A 137 -0.10 9.14 -11.47
C LEU A 137 -0.26 8.45 -12.84
N VAL A 138 -1.49 8.40 -13.35
CA VAL A 138 -1.80 7.85 -14.69
C VAL A 138 -1.36 8.82 -15.81
N GLY A 139 -1.11 10.09 -15.46
CA GLY A 139 -0.70 11.14 -16.39
C GLY A 139 -1.88 11.75 -17.18
N VAL A 140 -3.00 11.94 -16.49
CA VAL A 140 -4.26 12.49 -17.03
C VAL A 140 -4.91 13.44 -16.01
N THR A 141 -5.92 14.20 -16.42
CA THR A 141 -6.79 14.97 -15.52
C THR A 141 -7.86 14.06 -14.90
N ALA A 142 -8.58 14.54 -13.87
CA ALA A 142 -9.68 13.77 -13.28
C ALA A 142 -10.82 13.51 -14.27
N ASP A 143 -11.11 14.47 -15.16
CA ASP A 143 -12.15 14.34 -16.20
C ASP A 143 -11.73 13.29 -17.24
N GLU A 144 -10.47 13.34 -17.71
CA GLU A 144 -9.92 12.32 -18.62
C GLU A 144 -9.87 10.93 -17.97
N LEU A 145 -9.59 10.85 -16.64
CA LEU A 145 -9.64 9.59 -15.90
C LEU A 145 -11.06 9.01 -15.89
N ASP A 146 -12.07 9.87 -15.74
CA ASP A 146 -13.48 9.47 -15.79
C ASP A 146 -13.87 8.93 -17.17
N GLU A 147 -13.50 9.65 -18.24
CA GLU A 147 -13.75 9.19 -19.61
C GLU A 147 -13.09 7.84 -19.90
N LEU A 148 -11.82 7.67 -19.51
CA LEU A 148 -11.10 6.40 -19.64
C LEU A 148 -11.81 5.26 -18.88
N SER A 149 -12.29 5.53 -17.67
CA SER A 149 -12.90 4.51 -16.83
C SER A 149 -14.14 3.87 -17.43
N LEU A 150 -14.86 4.56 -18.32
CA LEU A 150 -16.04 4.03 -19.00
C LEU A 150 -15.71 2.97 -20.06
N GLY A 151 -14.46 2.93 -20.55
CA GLY A 151 -13.99 1.99 -21.56
C GLY A 151 -13.30 0.75 -21.01
N TYR A 152 -13.43 0.45 -19.71
CA TYR A 152 -12.76 -0.67 -19.08
C TYR A 152 -13.29 -2.04 -19.55
N GLU A 153 -12.41 -3.02 -19.55
CA GLU A 153 -12.72 -4.44 -19.76
C GLU A 153 -12.46 -5.26 -18.50
N LYS A 154 -11.65 -4.73 -17.57
CA LYS A 154 -11.18 -5.45 -16.39
C LYS A 154 -10.94 -4.53 -15.22
N ILE A 155 -11.22 -5.04 -14.01
CA ILE A 155 -10.88 -4.39 -12.74
C ILE A 155 -9.69 -5.09 -12.11
N TYR A 156 -8.62 -4.33 -11.85
CA TYR A 156 -7.47 -4.79 -11.09
C TYR A 156 -7.71 -4.55 -9.60
N PRO A 157 -7.27 -5.47 -8.73
CA PRO A 157 -7.29 -5.20 -7.29
C PRO A 157 -6.29 -4.10 -6.95
N ILE A 158 -6.78 -3.02 -6.35
CA ILE A 158 -5.99 -1.90 -5.83
C ILE A 158 -6.34 -1.75 -4.36
N ALA A 159 -5.32 -1.54 -3.51
CA ALA A 159 -5.55 -1.36 -2.08
C ALA A 159 -6.43 -0.13 -1.82
N SER A 160 -7.54 -0.35 -1.15
CA SER A 160 -8.53 0.68 -0.83
C SER A 160 -8.23 1.43 0.49
N ARG A 161 -7.01 1.33 1.05
CA ARG A 161 -6.68 1.87 2.37
C ARG A 161 -6.26 3.34 2.37
N CYS A 162 -5.29 3.71 1.56
CA CYS A 162 -4.90 5.11 1.39
C CYS A 162 -4.20 5.32 0.05
N GLY A 163 -4.13 6.59 -0.41
CA GLY A 163 -3.53 6.95 -1.70
C GLY A 163 -2.08 6.52 -1.87
N VAL A 164 -1.34 6.31 -0.79
CA VAL A 164 0.05 5.83 -0.83
C VAL A 164 0.12 4.36 -1.21
N PHE A 165 -0.72 3.52 -0.60
CA PHE A 165 -0.79 2.09 -0.97
C PHE A 165 -1.35 1.90 -2.37
N ALA A 166 -2.39 2.64 -2.74
CA ALA A 166 -2.93 2.60 -4.09
C ALA A 166 -1.88 2.93 -5.17
N LYS A 167 -1.02 3.93 -4.92
CA LYS A 167 0.12 4.24 -5.82
C LYS A 167 1.07 3.06 -5.98
N SER A 168 1.40 2.38 -4.89
CA SER A 168 2.30 1.22 -4.92
C SER A 168 1.73 0.06 -5.73
N ASP A 169 0.41 -0.06 -5.80
CA ASP A 169 -0.26 -1.10 -6.59
C ASP A 169 -0.43 -0.69 -8.06
N ILE A 170 -0.84 0.56 -8.32
CA ILE A 170 -1.12 1.06 -9.66
C ILE A 170 0.13 1.11 -10.52
N GLN A 171 1.24 1.60 -9.97
CA GLN A 171 2.45 1.82 -10.76
C GLN A 171 3.04 0.53 -11.36
N PRO A 172 3.15 -0.59 -10.62
CA PRO A 172 3.57 -1.85 -11.23
C PRO A 172 2.60 -2.37 -12.30
N ILE A 173 1.29 -2.16 -12.11
CA ILE A 173 0.28 -2.57 -13.09
C ILE A 173 0.47 -1.81 -14.41
N LEU A 174 0.67 -0.49 -14.35
CA LEU A 174 1.00 0.34 -15.50
C LEU A 174 2.31 -0.08 -16.16
N ASN A 175 3.37 -0.29 -15.37
CA ASN A 175 4.68 -0.72 -15.88
C ASN A 175 4.65 -2.10 -16.54
N GLN A 176 3.69 -2.94 -16.19
CA GLN A 176 3.44 -4.24 -16.82
C GLN A 176 2.60 -4.14 -18.09
N GLY A 177 2.20 -2.94 -18.51
CA GLY A 177 1.47 -2.67 -19.73
C GLY A 177 -0.05 -2.83 -19.63
N ALA A 178 -0.63 -2.63 -18.45
CA ALA A 178 -2.09 -2.58 -18.30
C ALA A 178 -2.67 -1.38 -19.05
N ARG A 179 -3.88 -1.55 -19.59
CA ARG A 179 -4.61 -0.47 -20.24
C ARG A 179 -4.97 0.61 -19.23
N LYS A 180 -4.86 1.88 -19.63
CA LYS A 180 -5.22 3.01 -18.76
C LYS A 180 -6.70 3.01 -18.39
N GLU A 181 -7.56 2.54 -19.29
CA GLU A 181 -9.00 2.40 -19.08
C GLU A 181 -9.31 1.47 -17.90
N ASP A 182 -8.65 0.31 -17.87
CA ASP A 182 -8.80 -0.68 -16.81
C ASP A 182 -8.26 -0.15 -15.47
N VAL A 183 -7.14 0.57 -15.51
CA VAL A 183 -6.56 1.18 -14.30
C VAL A 183 -7.45 2.30 -13.77
N ALA A 184 -8.03 3.13 -14.64
CA ALA A 184 -8.95 4.20 -14.26
C ALA A 184 -10.20 3.65 -13.54
N ALA A 185 -10.84 2.64 -14.12
CA ALA A 185 -11.99 1.98 -13.49
C ALA A 185 -11.60 1.27 -12.17
N SER A 186 -10.39 0.71 -12.09
CA SER A 186 -9.87 0.08 -10.87
C SER A 186 -9.60 1.09 -9.75
N ILE A 187 -9.17 2.30 -10.09
CA ILE A 187 -9.03 3.42 -9.13
C ILE A 187 -10.40 3.78 -8.57
N PHE A 188 -11.42 3.93 -9.40
CA PHE A 188 -12.78 4.23 -8.92
C PHE A 188 -13.35 3.08 -8.09
N GLN A 189 -13.08 1.83 -8.45
CA GLN A 189 -13.46 0.69 -7.61
C GLN A 189 -12.81 0.75 -6.23
N ALA A 190 -11.53 1.12 -6.14
CA ALA A 190 -10.86 1.29 -4.85
C ALA A 190 -11.48 2.41 -4.00
N VAL A 191 -11.93 3.52 -4.61
CA VAL A 191 -12.69 4.58 -3.93
C VAL A 191 -13.98 4.03 -3.35
N VAL A 192 -14.75 3.28 -4.13
CA VAL A 192 -16.01 2.67 -3.70
C VAL A 192 -15.77 1.67 -2.56
N ASP A 193 -14.82 0.75 -2.74
CA ASP A 193 -14.48 -0.26 -1.73
C ASP A 193 -14.09 0.39 -0.40
N GLN A 194 -13.31 1.47 -0.44
CA GLN A 194 -12.91 2.20 0.75
C GLN A 194 -14.09 2.91 1.43
N THR A 195 -14.95 3.54 0.64
CA THR A 195 -16.13 4.25 1.18
C THR A 195 -17.08 3.25 1.83
N VAL A 196 -17.39 2.15 1.16
CA VAL A 196 -18.32 1.13 1.66
C VAL A 196 -17.71 0.41 2.87
N ALA A 197 -16.52 -0.19 2.74
CA ALA A 197 -15.91 -0.95 3.84
C ALA A 197 -15.51 -0.07 5.04
N GLY A 198 -15.03 1.16 4.78
CA GLY A 198 -14.57 2.07 5.83
C GLY A 198 -15.67 2.75 6.60
N LEU A 199 -16.82 3.04 5.97
CA LEU A 199 -17.87 3.85 6.56
C LEU A 199 -19.15 3.06 6.89
N ALA A 200 -19.52 2.04 6.11
CA ALA A 200 -20.70 1.24 6.43
C ALA A 200 -20.56 0.45 7.74
N GLN A 201 -19.34 -0.03 8.03
CA GLN A 201 -19.01 -0.71 9.30
C GLN A 201 -20.04 -1.77 9.71
N GLY A 202 -20.40 -2.63 8.76
CA GLY A 202 -21.37 -3.69 8.98
C GLY A 202 -22.86 -3.29 8.89
N ARG A 203 -23.17 -2.04 8.54
CA ARG A 203 -24.54 -1.62 8.25
C ARG A 203 -24.82 -1.70 6.75
N ASP A 204 -25.95 -2.30 6.38
CA ASP A 204 -26.37 -2.40 4.99
C ASP A 204 -26.72 -1.02 4.43
N ILE A 205 -26.21 -0.72 3.22
CA ILE A 205 -26.56 0.47 2.45
C ILE A 205 -27.59 0.02 1.41
N THR A 206 -28.87 0.15 1.74
CA THR A 206 -29.99 -0.31 0.93
C THR A 206 -31.10 0.73 0.90
N GLY A 207 -32.09 0.53 0.04
CA GLY A 207 -33.19 1.45 -0.13
C GLY A 207 -32.82 2.65 -1.02
N LYS A 208 -33.38 3.80 -0.77
CA LYS A 208 -33.16 5.03 -1.55
C LYS A 208 -31.87 5.71 -1.09
N VAL A 209 -30.81 5.60 -1.88
CA VAL A 209 -29.48 6.14 -1.59
C VAL A 209 -29.22 7.38 -2.43
N VAL A 210 -28.90 8.49 -1.78
CA VAL A 210 -28.59 9.77 -2.42
C VAL A 210 -27.08 9.97 -2.48
N PHE A 211 -26.54 10.32 -3.62
CA PHE A 211 -25.13 10.53 -3.85
C PHE A 211 -24.80 12.00 -4.03
N LEU A 212 -23.98 12.56 -3.14
CA LEU A 212 -23.66 13.98 -3.04
C LEU A 212 -22.17 14.26 -3.12
N GLY A 213 -21.82 15.53 -3.30
CA GLY A 213 -20.45 16.03 -3.34
C GLY A 213 -19.86 16.06 -4.75
N GLY A 214 -18.80 16.85 -4.92
CA GLY A 214 -18.19 17.11 -6.23
C GLY A 214 -17.81 15.85 -7.01
N PRO A 215 -17.03 14.90 -6.45
CA PRO A 215 -16.67 13.68 -7.16
C PRO A 215 -17.87 12.90 -7.69
N LEU A 216 -18.93 12.74 -6.90
CA LEU A 216 -20.15 12.03 -7.31
C LEU A 216 -21.05 12.86 -8.22
N HIS A 217 -20.88 14.20 -8.26
CA HIS A 217 -21.60 15.07 -9.20
C HIS A 217 -20.96 15.04 -10.60
N PHE A 218 -19.63 15.09 -10.69
CA PHE A 218 -18.93 15.26 -11.98
C PHE A 218 -18.51 13.93 -12.63
N LEU A 219 -18.15 12.88 -11.88
CA LEU A 219 -17.53 11.66 -12.39
C LEU A 219 -18.56 10.54 -12.61
N LYS A 220 -18.86 10.26 -13.87
CA LYS A 220 -19.86 9.26 -14.27
C LYS A 220 -19.41 7.83 -14.03
N GLY A 221 -18.13 7.53 -14.30
CA GLY A 221 -17.57 6.21 -14.07
C GLY A 221 -17.53 5.86 -12.56
N LEU A 222 -17.29 6.85 -11.69
CA LEU A 222 -17.39 6.65 -10.27
C LEU A 222 -18.82 6.32 -9.81
N ARG A 223 -19.83 7.04 -10.34
CA ARG A 223 -21.27 6.73 -10.08
C ARG A 223 -21.59 5.30 -10.47
N GLN A 224 -21.16 4.87 -11.67
CA GLN A 224 -21.39 3.52 -12.17
C GLN A 224 -20.78 2.47 -11.22
N ARG A 225 -19.57 2.69 -10.73
CA ARG A 225 -18.93 1.76 -9.79
C ARG A 225 -19.69 1.65 -8.47
N PHE A 226 -20.24 2.75 -7.92
CA PHE A 226 -21.11 2.70 -6.74
C PHE A 226 -22.38 1.91 -6.99
N GLN A 227 -23.10 2.19 -8.10
CA GLN A 227 -24.34 1.47 -8.45
C GLN A 227 -24.10 -0.03 -8.58
N GLU A 228 -23.04 -0.44 -9.28
CA GLU A 228 -22.74 -1.85 -9.50
C GLU A 228 -22.29 -2.55 -8.19
N THR A 229 -21.49 -1.89 -7.35
CA THR A 229 -20.99 -2.46 -6.09
C THR A 229 -22.11 -2.61 -5.06
N LEU A 230 -22.99 -1.61 -4.94
CA LEU A 230 -24.12 -1.63 -4.01
C LEU A 230 -25.36 -2.33 -4.61
N GLN A 231 -25.31 -2.76 -5.88
CA GLN A 231 -26.39 -3.40 -6.62
C GLN A 231 -27.68 -2.57 -6.61
N LEU A 232 -27.54 -1.23 -6.76
CA LEU A 232 -28.66 -0.29 -6.80
C LEU A 232 -29.09 -0.07 -8.24
N ASP A 233 -30.41 -0.10 -8.49
CA ASP A 233 -31.02 0.34 -9.74
C ASP A 233 -31.18 1.86 -9.81
N ASN A 234 -31.70 2.38 -10.92
CA ASN A 234 -31.85 3.81 -11.14
C ASN A 234 -32.94 4.45 -10.25
N ASP A 235 -33.84 3.67 -9.68
CA ASP A 235 -34.89 4.17 -8.78
C ASP A 235 -34.38 4.31 -7.35
N HIS A 236 -33.33 3.56 -7.02
CA HIS A 236 -32.71 3.56 -5.68
C HIS A 236 -31.42 4.37 -5.60
N ALA A 237 -30.71 4.56 -6.72
CA ALA A 237 -29.48 5.40 -6.76
C ALA A 237 -29.80 6.80 -7.29
N ILE A 238 -29.89 7.79 -6.40
CA ILE A 238 -30.30 9.16 -6.74
C ILE A 238 -29.09 10.09 -6.83
N PHE A 239 -28.89 10.69 -8.00
CA PHE A 239 -27.86 11.70 -8.27
C PHE A 239 -28.53 13.05 -8.58
N PRO A 240 -28.74 13.90 -7.55
CA PRO A 240 -29.45 15.16 -7.77
C PRO A 240 -28.67 16.15 -8.63
N GLU A 241 -29.36 16.99 -9.40
CA GLU A 241 -28.76 17.97 -10.33
C GLU A 241 -27.80 18.93 -9.63
N ASN A 242 -28.09 19.32 -8.39
CA ASN A 242 -27.26 20.23 -7.59
C ASN A 242 -26.52 19.50 -6.45
N GLY A 243 -26.21 18.21 -6.60
CA GLY A 243 -25.61 17.37 -5.56
C GLY A 243 -24.24 17.84 -5.06
N ASP A 244 -23.54 18.67 -5.81
CA ASP A 244 -22.31 19.34 -5.45
C ASP A 244 -22.49 20.50 -4.44
N CYS A 245 -23.73 21.03 -4.30
CA CYS A 245 -24.03 22.20 -3.49
C CYS A 245 -25.03 21.92 -2.34
N PHE A 246 -25.40 20.67 -2.08
CA PHE A 246 -26.44 20.33 -1.10
C PHE A 246 -26.13 20.85 0.31
N ALA A 247 -24.89 20.81 0.78
CA ALA A 247 -24.52 21.39 2.06
C ALA A 247 -24.76 22.92 2.10
N ALA A 248 -24.44 23.64 1.01
CA ALA A 248 -24.72 25.08 0.91
C ALA A 248 -26.22 25.36 0.82
N ILE A 249 -26.97 24.54 0.07
CA ILE A 249 -28.45 24.64 0.00
C ILE A 249 -29.05 24.44 1.38
N GLY A 250 -28.63 23.42 2.12
CA GLY A 250 -29.09 23.16 3.47
C GLY A 250 -28.74 24.27 4.44
N ALA A 251 -27.53 24.84 4.35
CA ALA A 251 -27.18 26.02 5.15
C ALA A 251 -28.12 27.20 4.87
N ALA A 252 -28.49 27.43 3.61
CA ALA A 252 -29.47 28.44 3.25
C ALA A 252 -30.86 28.13 3.83
N LEU A 253 -31.31 26.87 3.83
CA LEU A 253 -32.57 26.43 4.44
C LEU A 253 -32.56 26.64 5.96
N CYS A 254 -31.49 26.24 6.64
CA CYS A 254 -31.31 26.42 8.08
C CYS A 254 -31.32 27.89 8.51
N SER A 255 -31.11 28.82 7.58
CA SER A 255 -31.03 30.25 7.86
C SER A 255 -32.34 30.84 8.45
N GLN A 256 -33.47 30.15 8.37
CA GLN A 256 -34.73 30.60 8.91
C GLN A 256 -34.69 30.90 10.42
N GLY A 257 -33.88 30.18 11.19
CA GLY A 257 -33.72 30.35 12.63
C GLY A 257 -32.71 31.42 13.07
N TYR A 258 -32.02 32.07 12.11
CA TYR A 258 -30.95 33.01 12.39
C TYR A 258 -31.28 34.48 12.04
N GLY A 259 -30.34 35.38 12.33
CA GLY A 259 -30.50 36.80 12.13
C GLY A 259 -30.63 37.23 10.68
N GLU A 260 -31.29 38.35 10.47
CA GLU A 260 -31.47 38.97 9.16
C GLU A 260 -30.63 40.25 9.08
N TYR A 261 -29.89 40.42 7.99
CA TYR A 261 -28.92 41.49 7.79
C TYR A 261 -29.13 42.16 6.43
N GLU A 262 -28.59 43.35 6.23
CA GLU A 262 -28.40 43.90 4.90
C GLU A 262 -27.25 43.15 4.23
N TYR A 263 -27.34 42.86 2.93
CA TYR A 263 -26.29 42.12 2.21
C TYR A 263 -24.93 42.79 2.34
N GLU A 264 -24.89 44.11 2.19
CA GLU A 264 -23.68 44.92 2.27
C GLU A 264 -22.98 44.74 3.63
N ASP A 265 -23.72 44.62 4.72
CA ASP A 265 -23.16 44.38 6.05
C ASP A 265 -22.52 43.01 6.16
N VAL A 266 -23.14 41.95 5.62
CA VAL A 266 -22.59 40.58 5.59
C VAL A 266 -21.34 40.55 4.76
N TYR A 267 -21.37 41.16 3.57
CA TYR A 267 -20.23 41.23 2.68
C TYR A 267 -19.04 41.97 3.32
N GLN A 268 -19.29 43.14 3.94
CA GLN A 268 -18.25 43.92 4.60
C GLN A 268 -17.65 43.18 5.80
N ARG A 269 -18.44 42.49 6.61
CA ARG A 269 -17.94 41.65 7.71
C ARG A 269 -16.99 40.54 7.21
N LEU A 270 -17.30 39.92 6.07
CA LEU A 270 -16.43 38.91 5.45
C LEU A 270 -15.11 39.54 4.92
N VAL A 271 -15.17 40.70 4.30
CA VAL A 271 -14.00 41.44 3.84
C VAL A 271 -13.11 41.85 5.02
N ASP A 272 -13.69 42.34 6.11
CA ASP A 272 -12.95 42.84 7.28
C ASP A 272 -12.55 41.73 8.26
N SER A 273 -12.96 40.47 8.00
CA SER A 273 -12.62 39.34 8.87
C SER A 273 -11.11 39.11 8.89
N VAL A 274 -10.52 39.03 10.09
CA VAL A 274 -9.12 38.74 10.31
C VAL A 274 -8.98 37.32 10.82
N GLU A 275 -8.22 36.51 10.13
CA GLU A 275 -7.88 35.16 10.62
C GLU A 275 -6.99 35.26 11.86
N ASP A 276 -7.33 34.50 12.89
CA ASP A 276 -6.54 34.41 14.12
C ASP A 276 -5.21 33.72 13.79
N ARG A 277 -4.11 34.48 13.81
CA ARG A 277 -2.78 33.98 13.49
C ARG A 277 -2.21 33.26 14.71
N GLY A 278 -2.40 31.93 14.75
CA GLY A 278 -1.71 31.06 15.69
C GLY A 278 -0.18 31.16 15.48
N GLY A 279 0.61 31.00 16.53
CA GLY A 279 2.07 31.03 16.46
C GLY A 279 2.64 29.74 15.84
N THR A 280 3.08 29.77 14.57
CA THR A 280 3.76 28.64 13.93
C THR A 280 5.14 28.45 14.55
N GLN A 281 5.49 27.23 14.96
CA GLN A 281 6.85 26.90 15.39
C GLN A 281 7.80 26.93 14.19
N THR A 282 8.91 27.63 14.31
CA THR A 282 9.94 27.75 13.27
C THR A 282 11.24 27.04 13.66
N MET A 283 12.05 26.75 12.66
CA MET A 283 13.36 26.11 12.78
C MET A 283 14.45 27.04 12.23
N PRO A 284 15.74 26.79 12.52
CA PRO A 284 16.84 27.52 11.92
C PRO A 284 16.84 27.42 10.38
N PRO A 285 17.35 28.43 9.65
CA PRO A 285 17.48 28.39 8.21
C PRO A 285 18.43 27.26 7.76
N LEU A 286 18.23 26.75 6.54
CA LEU A 286 19.10 25.71 5.95
C LEU A 286 20.51 26.25 5.69
N PHE A 287 20.62 27.50 5.22
CA PHE A 287 21.87 28.21 5.01
C PHE A 287 21.78 29.60 5.67
N ALA A 288 22.85 30.00 6.37
CA ALA A 288 22.92 31.29 7.00
C ALA A 288 23.26 32.42 5.99
N SER A 289 23.95 32.08 4.90
CA SER A 289 24.36 33.04 3.87
C SER A 289 24.52 32.38 2.49
N GLN A 290 24.66 33.22 1.46
CA GLN A 290 24.91 32.76 0.09
C GLN A 290 26.29 32.08 -0.02
N GLU A 291 27.30 32.59 0.69
CA GLU A 291 28.65 32.04 0.70
C GLU A 291 28.67 30.60 1.21
N GLU A 292 27.92 30.31 2.28
CA GLU A 292 27.77 28.92 2.81
C GLU A 292 27.14 27.99 1.78
N TYR A 293 26.16 28.49 1.02
CA TYR A 293 25.56 27.71 -0.06
C TYR A 293 26.52 27.45 -1.22
N ASP A 294 27.33 28.47 -1.60
CA ASP A 294 28.32 28.32 -2.68
C ASP A 294 29.46 27.35 -2.31
N GLU A 295 29.90 27.32 -1.06
CA GLU A 295 30.82 26.31 -0.54
C GLU A 295 30.22 24.90 -0.58
N PHE A 296 28.97 24.78 -0.15
CA PHE A 296 28.24 23.52 -0.22
C PHE A 296 28.13 22.99 -1.65
N LEU A 297 27.78 23.84 -2.63
CA LEU A 297 27.71 23.47 -4.05
C LEU A 297 29.08 23.04 -4.59
N THR A 298 30.13 23.76 -4.25
CA THR A 298 31.53 23.46 -4.70
C THR A 298 31.91 22.04 -4.25
N ARG A 299 31.63 21.71 -3.00
CA ARG A 299 31.90 20.39 -2.42
C ARG A 299 31.14 19.27 -3.12
N HIS A 300 29.84 19.43 -3.35
CA HIS A 300 29.01 18.40 -3.96
C HIS A 300 29.25 18.22 -5.45
N ASN A 301 29.62 19.30 -6.17
CA ASN A 301 29.91 19.26 -7.60
C ASN A 301 31.31 18.68 -7.93
N SER A 302 32.16 18.41 -6.93
CA SER A 302 33.45 17.76 -7.12
C SER A 302 33.39 16.28 -7.52
N LYS A 303 32.27 15.58 -7.22
CA LYS A 303 32.09 14.15 -7.49
C LYS A 303 31.32 13.95 -8.80
N LYS A 304 32.07 14.02 -9.92
CA LYS A 304 31.55 13.88 -11.29
C LYS A 304 32.25 12.76 -12.06
N PRO A 305 31.56 12.12 -13.06
CA PRO A 305 32.21 11.22 -14.01
C PRO A 305 33.31 11.93 -14.82
N PRO A 306 34.24 11.17 -15.45
CA PRO A 306 35.19 11.75 -16.40
C PRO A 306 34.49 12.54 -17.51
N GLU A 307 35.11 13.65 -17.91
CA GLU A 307 34.59 14.48 -19.02
C GLU A 307 34.98 13.83 -20.36
N VAL A 308 33.99 13.56 -21.20
CA VAL A 308 34.18 13.03 -22.56
C VAL A 308 33.38 13.90 -23.53
N ASP A 309 34.02 14.30 -24.63
CA ASP A 309 33.31 15.01 -25.71
C ASP A 309 32.50 13.99 -26.54
N ALA A 310 31.20 13.94 -26.27
CA ALA A 310 30.29 13.02 -26.94
C ALA A 310 30.15 13.27 -28.45
N ASP A 311 30.44 14.48 -28.92
CA ASP A 311 30.23 14.84 -30.33
C ASP A 311 31.41 14.36 -31.20
N THR A 312 32.57 14.15 -30.62
CA THR A 312 33.76 13.63 -31.31
C THR A 312 34.10 12.22 -30.93
N TYR A 313 33.45 11.64 -29.90
CA TYR A 313 33.76 10.28 -29.42
C TYR A 313 33.54 9.21 -30.49
N THR A 314 34.49 8.27 -30.59
CA THR A 314 34.44 7.06 -31.42
C THR A 314 34.89 5.85 -30.62
N GLY A 315 34.26 4.70 -30.85
CA GLY A 315 34.65 3.42 -30.24
C GLY A 315 33.59 2.71 -29.44
N LYS A 316 33.99 1.88 -28.47
CA LYS A 316 33.05 1.10 -27.65
C LYS A 316 32.32 1.98 -26.67
N ALA A 317 31.02 1.72 -26.51
CA ALA A 317 30.16 2.35 -25.50
C ALA A 317 29.32 1.29 -24.76
N TYR A 318 28.88 1.60 -23.56
CA TYR A 318 28.12 0.67 -22.72
C TYR A 318 26.84 1.34 -22.25
N LEU A 319 25.71 0.67 -22.49
CA LEU A 319 24.40 1.20 -22.18
C LEU A 319 23.86 0.64 -20.86
N GLY A 320 23.46 1.52 -19.97
CA GLY A 320 22.72 1.19 -18.77
C GLY A 320 21.34 1.79 -18.79
N ILE A 321 20.33 1.02 -18.42
CA ILE A 321 18.93 1.42 -18.37
C ILE A 321 18.41 1.19 -16.94
N ASP A 322 17.77 2.19 -16.36
CA ASP A 322 17.01 2.05 -15.12
C ASP A 322 15.54 2.34 -15.43
N ALA A 323 14.76 1.25 -15.52
CA ALA A 323 13.32 1.29 -15.74
C ALA A 323 12.60 1.26 -14.37
N GLY A 324 12.59 2.41 -13.70
CA GLY A 324 11.97 2.59 -12.40
C GLY A 324 10.44 2.58 -12.45
N SER A 325 9.80 2.67 -11.30
CA SER A 325 8.33 2.66 -11.18
C SER A 325 7.66 3.88 -11.82
N THR A 326 8.27 5.06 -11.72
CA THR A 326 7.71 6.33 -12.23
C THR A 326 8.59 7.00 -13.27
N THR A 327 9.89 6.69 -13.29
CA THR A 327 10.88 7.35 -14.14
C THR A 327 11.70 6.34 -14.90
N THR A 328 12.07 6.70 -16.11
CA THR A 328 13.03 5.96 -16.94
C THR A 328 14.31 6.79 -17.06
N LYS A 329 15.45 6.12 -16.88
CA LYS A 329 16.76 6.73 -16.96
C LYS A 329 17.67 5.87 -17.85
N LEU A 330 18.50 6.53 -18.65
CA LEU A 330 19.50 5.89 -19.48
C LEU A 330 20.84 6.56 -19.28
N CYS A 331 21.90 5.78 -19.25
CA CYS A 331 23.28 6.23 -19.30
C CYS A 331 24.01 5.45 -20.39
N LEU A 332 24.64 6.14 -21.33
CA LEU A 332 25.62 5.57 -22.24
C LEU A 332 26.99 6.07 -21.79
N ILE A 333 27.91 5.16 -21.51
CA ILE A 333 29.23 5.48 -20.99
C ILE A 333 30.34 4.98 -21.90
N ALA A 334 31.48 5.70 -21.91
CA ALA A 334 32.73 5.25 -22.47
C ALA A 334 33.43 4.21 -21.56
N PRO A 335 34.50 3.51 -22.00
CA PRO A 335 35.19 2.51 -21.18
C PRO A 335 35.74 3.03 -19.85
N ASP A 336 36.15 4.31 -19.79
CA ASP A 336 36.62 4.98 -18.57
C ASP A 336 35.53 5.42 -17.61
N GLY A 337 34.25 5.27 -18.01
CA GLY A 337 33.08 5.71 -17.23
C GLY A 337 32.60 7.13 -17.57
N GLY A 338 33.20 7.79 -18.56
CA GLY A 338 32.76 9.11 -19.04
C GLY A 338 31.39 9.03 -19.69
N LEU A 339 30.55 10.05 -19.47
CA LEU A 339 29.19 10.09 -19.97
C LEU A 339 29.13 10.56 -21.43
N LEU A 340 28.55 9.74 -22.30
CA LEU A 340 28.29 10.05 -23.71
C LEU A 340 26.83 10.51 -23.93
N TYR A 341 25.89 9.87 -23.23
CA TYR A 341 24.48 10.21 -23.33
C TYR A 341 23.80 9.96 -21.99
N THR A 342 22.88 10.83 -21.61
CA THR A 342 22.06 10.67 -20.41
C THR A 342 20.61 11.05 -20.69
N TYR A 343 19.70 10.35 -20.05
CA TYR A 343 18.29 10.66 -20.07
C TYR A 343 17.67 10.42 -18.69
N TYR A 344 16.80 11.33 -18.27
CA TYR A 344 16.03 11.20 -17.03
C TYR A 344 14.67 11.87 -17.22
N SER A 345 13.60 11.11 -17.23
CA SER A 345 12.24 11.64 -17.32
C SER A 345 11.19 10.68 -16.76
N SER A 346 9.95 11.15 -16.62
CA SER A 346 8.80 10.29 -16.30
C SER A 346 8.64 9.22 -17.38
N ASN A 347 8.31 7.99 -16.97
CA ASN A 347 7.99 6.91 -17.90
C ASN A 347 6.57 7.01 -18.50
N ARG A 348 5.77 7.98 -18.10
CA ARG A 348 4.40 8.23 -18.56
C ARG A 348 3.51 6.98 -18.54
N GLY A 349 3.79 6.03 -17.64
CA GLY A 349 3.12 4.74 -17.58
C GLY A 349 3.46 3.75 -18.70
N ASN A 350 4.40 4.09 -19.61
CA ASN A 350 4.85 3.20 -20.69
C ASN A 350 6.38 3.29 -20.86
N PRO A 351 7.17 2.57 -20.07
CA PRO A 351 8.62 2.61 -20.18
C PRO A 351 9.13 2.09 -21.52
N VAL A 352 8.41 1.18 -22.20
CA VAL A 352 8.83 0.63 -23.50
C VAL A 352 8.89 1.73 -24.57
N SER A 353 7.85 2.58 -24.68
CA SER A 353 7.84 3.65 -25.68
C SER A 353 8.91 4.70 -25.39
N VAL A 354 9.13 5.05 -24.12
CA VAL A 354 10.15 6.03 -23.73
C VAL A 354 11.55 5.50 -24.08
N ILE A 355 11.86 4.24 -23.77
CA ILE A 355 13.17 3.66 -24.09
C ILE A 355 13.36 3.54 -25.59
N LEU A 356 12.33 3.18 -26.35
CA LEU A 356 12.37 3.16 -27.82
C LEU A 356 12.76 4.51 -28.39
N GLU A 357 12.10 5.59 -27.95
CA GLU A 357 12.44 6.95 -28.34
C GLU A 357 13.91 7.30 -28.05
N GLN A 358 14.41 6.89 -26.88
CA GLN A 358 15.78 7.18 -26.48
C GLN A 358 16.82 6.33 -27.24
N LEU A 359 16.51 5.08 -27.57
CA LEU A 359 17.40 4.26 -28.40
C LEU A 359 17.52 4.84 -29.82
N HIS A 360 16.41 5.32 -30.41
CA HIS A 360 16.47 6.07 -31.67
C HIS A 360 17.36 7.30 -31.54
N ALA A 361 17.18 8.12 -30.51
CA ALA A 361 18.00 9.32 -30.29
C ALA A 361 19.50 9.00 -30.14
N ILE A 362 19.85 7.90 -29.48
CA ILE A 362 21.23 7.42 -29.36
C ILE A 362 21.79 7.04 -30.72
N TYR A 363 21.09 6.21 -31.49
CA TYR A 363 21.53 5.79 -32.82
C TYR A 363 21.61 6.95 -33.82
N ASP A 364 20.63 7.87 -33.77
CA ASP A 364 20.65 9.08 -34.62
C ASP A 364 21.83 10.02 -34.29
N LYS A 365 22.14 10.17 -32.99
CA LYS A 365 23.25 11.03 -32.53
C LYS A 365 24.62 10.47 -32.89
N PHE A 366 24.82 9.17 -32.66
CA PHE A 366 26.16 8.58 -32.74
C PHE A 366 26.40 7.81 -34.06
N GLY A 367 25.36 7.26 -34.69
CA GLY A 367 25.47 6.46 -35.92
C GLY A 367 26.52 5.37 -35.78
N ASP A 368 27.35 5.19 -36.82
CA ASP A 368 28.42 4.21 -36.87
C ASP A 368 29.70 4.59 -36.10
N ARG A 369 29.71 5.77 -35.44
CA ARG A 369 30.88 6.24 -34.66
C ARG A 369 31.12 5.39 -33.40
N ILE A 370 30.04 4.79 -32.86
CA ILE A 370 30.14 3.97 -31.66
C ILE A 370 29.62 2.56 -31.90
N THR A 371 30.17 1.64 -31.13
CA THR A 371 29.62 0.29 -30.99
C THR A 371 29.11 0.10 -29.56
N ILE A 372 27.83 -0.16 -29.39
CA ILE A 372 27.31 -0.58 -28.08
C ILE A 372 27.84 -1.98 -27.82
N ALA A 373 28.93 -2.08 -27.02
CA ALA A 373 29.58 -3.34 -26.72
C ALA A 373 28.85 -4.14 -25.64
N GLY A 374 28.10 -3.49 -24.77
CA GLY A 374 27.30 -4.17 -23.76
C GLY A 374 26.14 -3.32 -23.32
N SER A 375 25.08 -3.98 -22.86
CA SER A 375 23.87 -3.35 -22.36
C SER A 375 23.37 -4.05 -21.09
N ALA A 376 22.86 -3.27 -20.13
CA ALA A 376 22.28 -3.83 -18.93
C ALA A 376 21.06 -3.00 -18.47
N VAL A 377 20.10 -3.64 -17.84
CA VAL A 377 18.90 -3.01 -17.34
C VAL A 377 18.64 -3.37 -15.89
N THR A 378 18.10 -2.41 -15.15
CA THR A 378 17.69 -2.54 -13.76
C THR A 378 16.34 -1.88 -13.50
N GLY A 379 15.80 -2.00 -12.29
CA GLY A 379 14.54 -1.41 -11.85
C GLY A 379 13.34 -2.35 -12.01
N TYR A 380 12.15 -1.85 -11.65
CA TYR A 380 10.90 -2.64 -11.67
C TYR A 380 10.51 -3.19 -13.05
N GLY A 381 10.87 -2.47 -14.11
CA GLY A 381 10.62 -2.87 -15.51
C GLY A 381 11.70 -3.77 -16.13
N GLU A 382 12.69 -4.23 -15.36
CA GLU A 382 13.85 -4.97 -15.83
C GLU A 382 13.49 -6.10 -16.82
N ASP A 383 12.64 -7.05 -16.41
CA ASP A 383 12.33 -8.22 -17.22
C ASP A 383 11.60 -7.85 -18.55
N LEU A 384 10.68 -6.87 -18.48
CA LEU A 384 9.95 -6.39 -19.65
C LEU A 384 10.92 -5.75 -20.66
N ILE A 385 11.76 -4.84 -20.19
CA ILE A 385 12.70 -4.09 -21.04
C ILE A 385 13.78 -5.01 -21.59
N LYS A 386 14.29 -5.94 -20.77
CA LYS A 386 15.24 -6.97 -21.24
C LYS A 386 14.64 -7.79 -22.38
N SER A 387 13.39 -8.22 -22.23
CA SER A 387 12.67 -8.98 -23.26
C SER A 387 12.34 -8.13 -24.50
N ALA A 388 11.92 -6.88 -24.31
CA ALA A 388 11.54 -6.00 -25.42
C ALA A 388 12.72 -5.66 -26.33
N PHE A 389 13.83 -5.23 -25.76
CA PHE A 389 14.98 -4.73 -26.52
C PHE A 389 16.18 -5.69 -26.58
N GLN A 390 16.07 -6.91 -26.07
CA GLN A 390 17.14 -7.93 -26.05
C GLN A 390 18.40 -7.47 -25.30
N VAL A 391 18.22 -6.74 -24.19
CA VAL A 391 19.31 -6.26 -23.34
C VAL A 391 20.11 -7.44 -22.78
N ASP A 392 21.44 -7.38 -22.79
CA ASP A 392 22.33 -8.50 -22.45
C ASP A 392 22.15 -8.98 -21.02
N ALA A 393 22.13 -8.07 -20.05
CA ALA A 393 21.99 -8.40 -18.63
C ALA A 393 20.87 -7.64 -17.95
N GLY A 394 20.15 -8.35 -17.07
CA GLY A 394 19.28 -7.75 -16.08
C GLY A 394 19.92 -7.86 -14.70
N LEU A 395 19.89 -6.79 -13.90
CA LEU A 395 20.47 -6.81 -12.57
C LEU A 395 19.54 -6.20 -11.53
N VAL A 396 19.70 -6.69 -10.31
CA VAL A 396 18.93 -6.17 -9.18
C VAL A 396 19.33 -4.72 -8.91
N GLU A 397 18.37 -3.87 -8.69
CA GLU A 397 18.53 -2.43 -8.47
C GLU A 397 19.55 -2.12 -7.36
N THR A 398 19.53 -2.87 -6.25
CA THR A 398 20.49 -2.72 -5.15
C THR A 398 21.95 -2.91 -5.59
N VAL A 399 22.19 -3.84 -6.51
CA VAL A 399 23.53 -4.12 -7.05
C VAL A 399 23.98 -2.98 -7.97
N ALA A 400 23.07 -2.47 -8.82
CA ALA A 400 23.36 -1.32 -9.69
C ALA A 400 23.74 -0.09 -8.86
N HIS A 401 22.93 0.25 -7.88
CA HIS A 401 23.16 1.39 -6.99
C HIS A 401 24.46 1.26 -6.18
N PHE A 402 24.75 0.09 -5.65
CA PHE A 402 26.01 -0.16 -4.93
C PHE A 402 27.24 -0.01 -5.85
N ARG A 403 27.18 -0.54 -7.07
CA ARG A 403 28.29 -0.39 -8.04
C ARG A 403 28.58 1.06 -8.38
N ALA A 404 27.52 1.84 -8.62
CA ALA A 404 27.66 3.27 -8.89
C ALA A 404 28.23 4.03 -7.67
N ALA A 405 27.71 3.76 -6.47
CA ALA A 405 28.18 4.41 -5.25
C ALA A 405 29.68 4.10 -4.97
N SER A 406 30.07 2.83 -5.13
CA SER A 406 31.47 2.39 -4.95
C SER A 406 32.42 3.00 -5.97
N HIS A 407 31.96 3.35 -7.18
CA HIS A 407 32.75 4.06 -8.18
C HIS A 407 33.11 5.47 -7.72
N PHE A 408 32.15 6.21 -7.13
CA PHE A 408 32.37 7.59 -6.66
C PHE A 408 32.99 7.67 -5.26
N SER A 409 32.74 6.68 -4.42
CA SER A 409 33.23 6.60 -3.04
C SER A 409 33.70 5.16 -2.75
N PRO A 410 34.93 4.79 -3.15
CA PRO A 410 35.53 3.53 -2.74
C PRO A 410 35.55 3.43 -1.22
N GLY A 411 35.05 2.29 -0.69
CA GLY A 411 34.90 2.12 0.77
C GLY A 411 33.66 2.76 1.37
N VAL A 412 32.59 2.94 0.58
CA VAL A 412 31.28 3.40 1.09
C VAL A 412 30.77 2.46 2.19
N ASP A 413 30.32 3.06 3.31
CA ASP A 413 29.77 2.34 4.47
C ASP A 413 28.22 2.25 4.41
N PHE A 414 27.61 3.30 3.88
CA PHE A 414 26.16 3.42 3.84
C PHE A 414 25.69 4.17 2.58
N ILE A 415 24.65 3.64 1.96
CA ILE A 415 24.04 4.24 0.77
C ILE A 415 22.58 4.56 1.11
N ILE A 416 22.18 5.79 0.78
CA ILE A 416 20.80 6.24 0.93
C ILE A 416 20.30 6.64 -0.45
N ASP A 417 19.38 5.86 -1.00
CA ASP A 417 18.73 6.14 -2.27
C ASP A 417 17.29 6.57 -2.01
N ILE A 418 16.98 7.81 -2.39
CA ILE A 418 15.61 8.35 -2.30
C ILE A 418 15.10 8.65 -3.71
N GLY A 419 14.24 7.77 -4.18
CA GLY A 419 13.57 7.91 -5.46
C GLY A 419 12.32 8.81 -5.39
N GLY A 420 11.53 8.78 -6.45
CA GLY A 420 10.25 9.48 -6.48
C GLY A 420 9.21 8.89 -5.56
N GLN A 421 9.19 7.57 -5.38
CA GLN A 421 8.12 6.85 -4.65
C GLN A 421 8.63 5.91 -3.56
N ASP A 422 9.86 5.49 -3.61
CA ASP A 422 10.48 4.57 -2.68
C ASP A 422 11.78 5.13 -2.12
N MET A 423 12.20 4.55 -1.03
CA MET A 423 13.48 4.82 -0.40
C MET A 423 14.16 3.49 -0.09
N LYS A 424 15.44 3.42 -0.40
CA LYS A 424 16.28 2.25 -0.14
C LYS A 424 17.53 2.71 0.58
N CYS A 425 17.88 1.99 1.63
CA CYS A 425 19.12 2.23 2.35
C CYS A 425 19.90 0.93 2.45
N PHE A 426 21.20 0.99 2.20
CA PHE A 426 22.07 -0.17 2.20
C PHE A 426 23.22 0.04 3.15
N LYS A 427 23.41 -0.88 4.09
CA LYS A 427 24.61 -0.93 4.90
C LYS A 427 25.63 -1.80 4.19
N ILE A 428 26.85 -1.31 4.06
CA ILE A 428 27.93 -1.99 3.36
C ILE A 428 28.98 -2.41 4.39
N ARG A 429 29.39 -3.67 4.34
CA ARG A 429 30.49 -4.21 5.11
C ARG A 429 31.33 -5.12 4.24
N ASN A 430 32.65 -5.02 4.35
CA ASN A 430 33.58 -5.84 3.56
C ASN A 430 33.30 -5.81 2.05
N ASN A 431 32.97 -4.63 1.54
CA ASN A 431 32.64 -4.37 0.13
C ASN A 431 31.44 -5.19 -0.40
N ALA A 432 30.51 -5.53 0.47
CA ALA A 432 29.27 -6.23 0.13
C ALA A 432 28.08 -5.61 0.88
N VAL A 433 26.88 -5.72 0.29
CA VAL A 433 25.65 -5.27 0.93
C VAL A 433 25.35 -6.18 2.13
N ASP A 434 25.44 -5.61 3.34
CA ASP A 434 25.24 -6.32 4.60
C ASP A 434 23.77 -6.33 5.03
N SER A 435 23.09 -5.20 4.92
CA SER A 435 21.64 -5.11 5.19
C SER A 435 20.95 -4.10 4.29
N ILE A 436 19.66 -4.31 4.05
CA ILE A 436 18.82 -3.48 3.18
C ILE A 436 17.60 -3.05 3.96
N MET A 437 17.38 -1.75 4.03
CA MET A 437 16.19 -1.14 4.59
C MET A 437 15.38 -0.53 3.44
N LEU A 438 14.14 -0.95 3.28
CA LEU A 438 13.28 -0.51 2.20
C LEU A 438 12.02 0.14 2.76
N ASN A 439 11.64 1.28 2.20
CA ASN A 439 10.34 1.89 2.40
C ASN A 439 9.61 1.97 1.06
N GLU A 440 8.86 0.94 0.76
CA GLU A 440 8.01 0.85 -0.44
C GLU A 440 6.55 1.21 -0.13
N ALA A 441 6.19 1.22 1.15
CA ALA A 441 4.80 1.38 1.57
C ALA A 441 4.38 2.83 1.80
N CYS A 442 5.32 3.78 1.91
CA CYS A 442 4.98 5.16 2.24
C CYS A 442 5.89 6.16 1.52
N SER A 443 5.32 7.02 0.70
CA SER A 443 6.03 8.07 -0.02
C SER A 443 6.39 9.29 0.85
N SER A 444 6.08 9.29 2.15
CA SER A 444 6.32 10.45 3.03
C SER A 444 7.79 10.83 3.24
N GLY A 445 8.71 9.97 2.82
CA GLY A 445 10.14 10.24 2.78
C GLY A 445 10.71 10.31 1.36
N CYS A 446 9.88 10.42 0.32
CA CYS A 446 10.27 10.32 -1.08
C CYS A 446 9.98 11.59 -1.87
N GLY A 447 10.53 11.72 -3.09
CA GLY A 447 10.41 12.92 -3.91
C GLY A 447 8.98 13.32 -4.28
N SER A 448 8.09 12.34 -4.49
CA SER A 448 6.66 12.60 -4.78
C SER A 448 5.92 13.32 -3.67
N PHE A 449 6.44 13.29 -2.44
CA PHE A 449 5.91 14.06 -1.33
C PHE A 449 6.06 15.58 -1.59
N ILE A 450 7.28 16.04 -1.92
CA ILE A 450 7.51 17.46 -2.25
C ILE A 450 6.76 17.84 -3.53
N GLU A 451 6.80 16.99 -4.55
CA GLU A 451 6.11 17.25 -5.82
C GLU A 451 4.61 17.49 -5.62
N THR A 452 3.96 16.69 -4.75
CA THR A 452 2.55 16.86 -4.42
C THR A 452 2.26 18.23 -3.82
N PHE A 453 3.08 18.69 -2.88
CA PHE A 453 2.90 20.00 -2.26
C PHE A 453 3.29 21.16 -3.18
N ALA A 454 4.35 21.02 -3.97
CA ALA A 454 4.72 22.03 -4.97
C ALA A 454 3.58 22.29 -5.95
N LYS A 455 2.99 21.23 -6.51
CA LYS A 455 1.83 21.32 -7.43
C LYS A 455 0.60 21.91 -6.73
N ALA A 456 0.30 21.48 -5.49
CA ALA A 456 -0.83 22.01 -4.71
C ALA A 456 -0.69 23.50 -4.44
N LEU A 457 0.54 24.02 -4.33
CA LEU A 457 0.84 25.43 -4.12
C LEU A 457 1.03 26.22 -5.44
N GLY A 458 0.95 25.56 -6.61
CA GLY A 458 1.02 26.18 -7.92
C GLY A 458 2.43 26.40 -8.45
N TYR A 459 3.44 25.67 -7.94
CA TYR A 459 4.84 25.82 -8.34
C TYR A 459 5.38 24.58 -9.06
N SER A 460 6.37 24.77 -9.93
CA SER A 460 7.20 23.66 -10.39
C SER A 460 8.06 23.14 -9.24
N ILE A 461 8.40 21.82 -9.28
CA ILE A 461 9.25 21.24 -8.23
C ILE A 461 10.61 21.91 -8.14
N ALA A 462 11.17 22.35 -9.27
CA ALA A 462 12.46 23.01 -9.35
C ALA A 462 12.43 24.39 -8.68
N ASP A 463 11.41 25.20 -8.94
CA ASP A 463 11.26 26.53 -8.33
C ASP A 463 10.95 26.40 -6.84
N PHE A 464 10.04 25.49 -6.48
CA PHE A 464 9.70 25.23 -5.09
C PHE A 464 10.91 24.80 -4.25
N SER A 465 11.77 23.96 -4.81
CA SER A 465 13.00 23.53 -4.14
C SER A 465 13.98 24.69 -3.92
N LYS A 466 14.13 25.58 -4.91
CA LYS A 466 15.00 26.75 -4.78
C LYS A 466 14.49 27.75 -3.75
N MET A 467 13.17 27.93 -3.64
CA MET A 467 12.58 28.84 -2.67
C MET A 467 12.94 28.46 -1.24
N GLY A 468 13.01 27.16 -0.91
CA GLY A 468 13.34 26.69 0.43
C GLY A 468 14.79 26.90 0.86
N LEU A 469 15.74 27.16 -0.07
CA LEU A 469 17.17 27.23 0.26
C LEU A 469 17.52 28.38 1.21
N LEU A 470 16.92 29.54 0.98
CA LEU A 470 17.20 30.78 1.73
C LEU A 470 16.01 31.21 2.60
N ALA A 471 15.13 30.28 2.93
CA ALA A 471 14.03 30.52 3.85
C ALA A 471 14.56 30.96 5.22
N LYS A 472 13.99 32.06 5.75
CA LYS A 472 14.46 32.63 7.01
C LYS A 472 13.91 31.96 8.25
N HIS A 473 12.69 31.42 8.15
CA HIS A 473 11.94 30.87 9.28
C HIS A 473 11.27 29.54 8.88
N PRO A 474 12.05 28.50 8.51
CA PRO A 474 11.48 27.21 8.09
C PRO A 474 10.43 26.69 9.08
N VAL A 475 9.28 26.30 8.59
CA VAL A 475 8.18 25.84 9.45
C VAL A 475 8.50 24.46 10.02
N ASN A 476 8.29 24.27 11.32
CA ASN A 476 8.39 22.94 11.92
C ASN A 476 7.11 22.11 11.65
N LEU A 477 7.12 21.36 10.56
CA LEU A 477 6.00 20.50 10.16
C LEU A 477 6.05 19.11 10.82
N GLY A 478 7.10 18.80 11.57
CA GLY A 478 7.32 17.51 12.19
C GLY A 478 7.63 16.40 11.17
N SER A 479 7.41 15.15 11.57
CA SER A 479 7.64 13.95 10.74
C SER A 479 6.37 13.13 10.60
N ARG A 480 5.46 13.54 9.71
CA ARG A 480 4.15 12.91 9.50
C ARG A 480 4.03 12.34 8.08
N CYS A 481 3.05 11.45 7.87
CA CYS A 481 2.74 10.99 6.50
C CYS A 481 2.10 12.13 5.68
N THR A 482 2.06 11.96 4.36
CA THR A 482 1.56 12.98 3.41
C THR A 482 0.16 13.48 3.75
N VAL A 483 -0.73 12.59 4.21
CA VAL A 483 -2.12 12.94 4.56
C VAL A 483 -2.15 13.91 5.75
N PHE A 484 -1.49 13.54 6.85
CA PHE A 484 -1.42 14.42 8.03
C PHE A 484 -0.59 15.69 7.80
N MET A 485 0.39 15.62 6.90
CA MET A 485 1.21 16.77 6.53
C MET A 485 0.40 17.84 5.82
N ASN A 486 -0.59 17.46 5.03
CA ASN A 486 -1.48 18.41 4.34
C ASN A 486 -2.17 19.35 5.34
N SER A 487 -2.71 18.80 6.43
CA SER A 487 -3.29 19.61 7.51
C SER A 487 -2.27 20.53 8.17
N SER A 488 -1.02 20.07 8.36
CA SER A 488 0.04 20.91 8.96
C SER A 488 0.48 22.04 8.02
N VAL A 489 0.56 21.79 6.71
CA VAL A 489 0.88 22.80 5.70
C VAL A 489 -0.24 23.85 5.62
N LYS A 490 -1.51 23.40 5.57
CA LYS A 490 -2.65 24.33 5.59
C LYS A 490 -2.70 25.18 6.85
N GLN A 491 -2.38 24.59 7.99
CA GLN A 491 -2.31 25.36 9.24
C GLN A 491 -1.19 26.39 9.18
N ALA A 492 0.00 26.02 8.70
CA ALA A 492 1.11 26.95 8.53
C ALA A 492 0.77 28.12 7.59
N GLN A 493 0.04 27.85 6.48
CA GLN A 493 -0.45 28.89 5.58
C GLN A 493 -1.43 29.84 6.29
N LYS A 494 -2.37 29.30 7.08
CA LYS A 494 -3.30 30.10 7.91
C LYS A 494 -2.56 30.97 8.91
N ASP A 495 -1.48 30.45 9.49
CA ASP A 495 -0.63 31.17 10.44
C ASP A 495 0.29 32.21 9.75
N GLY A 496 0.24 32.33 8.41
CA GLY A 496 0.94 33.34 7.61
C GLY A 496 2.38 32.95 7.24
N ALA A 497 2.73 31.66 7.29
CA ALA A 497 4.03 31.18 6.82
C ALA A 497 4.17 31.40 5.29
N THR A 498 5.36 31.79 4.86
CA THR A 498 5.65 31.97 3.43
C THR A 498 5.83 30.66 2.71
N VAL A 499 5.74 30.67 1.40
CA VAL A 499 5.95 29.44 0.58
C VAL A 499 7.38 28.94 0.73
N GLU A 500 8.34 29.86 0.86
CA GLU A 500 9.76 29.57 1.12
C GLU A 500 9.94 28.81 2.42
N ASP A 501 9.33 29.29 3.51
CA ASP A 501 9.41 28.70 4.83
C ASP A 501 8.71 27.30 4.88
N ILE A 502 7.62 27.13 4.14
CA ILE A 502 6.93 25.86 3.97
C ILE A 502 7.78 24.87 3.16
N SER A 503 8.41 25.34 2.06
CA SER A 503 9.27 24.49 1.23
C SER A 503 10.47 23.95 2.01
N ALA A 504 11.13 24.81 2.79
CA ALA A 504 12.21 24.40 3.69
C ALA A 504 11.70 23.41 4.75
N GLY A 505 10.56 23.69 5.38
CA GLY A 505 9.94 22.82 6.38
C GLY A 505 9.61 21.44 5.84
N LEU A 506 9.09 21.33 4.62
CA LEU A 506 8.83 20.07 3.93
C LEU A 506 10.11 19.30 3.62
N SER A 507 11.16 19.99 3.18
CA SER A 507 12.48 19.39 2.94
C SER A 507 13.07 18.79 4.22
N ILE A 508 12.97 19.48 5.35
CA ILE A 508 13.38 18.95 6.66
C ILE A 508 12.49 17.78 7.10
N SER A 509 11.19 17.84 6.86
CA SER A 509 10.25 16.78 7.22
C SER A 509 10.54 15.46 6.50
N ILE A 510 10.86 15.49 5.19
CA ILE A 510 11.30 14.30 4.44
C ILE A 510 12.50 13.66 5.10
N VAL A 511 13.50 14.45 5.46
CA VAL A 511 14.72 13.95 6.08
C VAL A 511 14.43 13.30 7.43
N LYS A 512 13.63 13.93 8.27
CA LYS A 512 13.20 13.34 9.54
C LYS A 512 12.44 12.04 9.35
N ASN A 513 11.57 11.93 8.35
CA ASN A 513 10.90 10.68 8.01
C ASN A 513 11.91 9.59 7.57
N ALA A 514 12.90 9.95 6.76
CA ALA A 514 13.93 9.04 6.30
C ALA A 514 14.78 8.51 7.48
N VAL A 515 15.34 9.40 8.27
CA VAL A 515 16.27 9.06 9.36
C VAL A 515 15.57 8.29 10.47
N TYR A 516 14.45 8.80 10.98
CA TYR A 516 13.83 8.25 12.18
C TYR A 516 12.86 7.10 11.94
N LYS A 517 12.22 7.02 10.77
CA LYS A 517 11.21 5.98 10.52
C LYS A 517 11.69 4.84 9.63
N VAL A 518 12.62 5.12 8.71
CA VAL A 518 13.11 4.11 7.76
C VAL A 518 14.47 3.57 8.21
N ILE A 519 15.45 4.45 8.36
CA ILE A 519 16.82 4.07 8.73
C ILE A 519 16.86 3.61 10.19
N ARG A 520 16.15 4.31 11.08
CA ARG A 520 16.08 4.04 12.52
C ARG A 520 17.46 3.98 13.18
N ALA A 521 18.40 4.81 12.71
CA ALA A 521 19.71 4.91 13.30
C ALA A 521 19.60 5.53 14.71
N ALA A 522 20.22 4.92 15.70
CA ALA A 522 20.30 5.46 17.05
C ALA A 522 21.27 6.66 17.11
N SER A 523 22.28 6.66 16.24
CA SER A 523 23.24 7.74 16.07
C SER A 523 23.74 7.81 14.63
N ALA A 524 24.36 8.94 14.27
CA ALA A 524 25.00 9.07 12.96
C ALA A 524 26.19 8.09 12.79
N ASP A 525 26.80 7.62 13.87
CA ASP A 525 27.91 6.66 13.82
C ASP A 525 27.48 5.28 13.39
N ASP A 526 26.19 4.91 13.56
CA ASP A 526 25.64 3.65 13.08
C ASP A 526 25.64 3.53 11.54
N LEU A 527 25.75 4.70 10.85
CA LEU A 527 25.79 4.79 9.40
C LEU A 527 27.22 4.71 8.83
N GLY A 528 28.25 4.70 9.70
CA GLY A 528 29.66 4.75 9.25
C GLY A 528 30.13 6.15 8.88
N GLN A 529 31.30 6.26 8.25
CA GLN A 529 31.91 7.54 7.92
C GLN A 529 31.68 7.95 6.46
N ASN A 530 31.61 6.99 5.54
CA ASN A 530 31.47 7.24 4.11
C ASN A 530 30.04 6.99 3.66
N ILE A 531 29.20 8.03 3.76
CA ILE A 531 27.79 7.97 3.39
C ILE A 531 27.62 8.53 1.97
N VAL A 532 27.05 7.75 1.06
CA VAL A 532 26.67 8.18 -0.28
C VAL A 532 25.16 8.37 -0.33
N VAL A 533 24.72 9.52 -0.82
CA VAL A 533 23.30 9.80 -1.06
C VAL A 533 23.04 9.92 -2.56
N GLN A 534 21.94 9.32 -3.00
CA GLN A 534 21.59 9.21 -4.41
C GLN A 534 20.07 9.15 -4.61
N GLY A 535 19.62 9.09 -5.87
CA GLY A 535 18.23 9.21 -6.24
C GLY A 535 17.82 10.64 -6.60
N GLY A 536 16.73 10.78 -7.34
CA GLY A 536 16.27 12.07 -7.86
C GLY A 536 15.94 13.10 -6.78
N THR A 537 15.54 12.66 -5.59
CA THR A 537 15.22 13.56 -4.47
C THR A 537 16.42 14.35 -3.97
N PHE A 538 17.64 13.78 -4.06
CA PHE A 538 18.88 14.49 -3.67
C PHE A 538 19.40 15.49 -4.71
N LEU A 539 18.72 15.66 -5.85
CA LEU A 539 18.93 16.80 -6.74
C LEU A 539 18.34 18.09 -6.15
N ASN A 540 17.49 17.97 -5.13
CA ASN A 540 17.01 19.09 -4.32
C ASN A 540 18.04 19.41 -3.22
N ASP A 541 18.76 20.53 -3.37
CA ASP A 541 19.81 20.96 -2.44
C ASP A 541 19.25 21.29 -1.05
N ALA A 542 17.98 21.70 -0.92
CA ALA A 542 17.36 21.92 0.39
C ALA A 542 17.19 20.59 1.17
N VAL A 543 16.83 19.50 0.50
CA VAL A 543 16.77 18.16 1.09
C VAL A 543 18.17 17.66 1.44
N LEU A 544 19.12 17.83 0.54
CA LEU A 544 20.51 17.43 0.76
C LEU A 544 21.12 18.12 1.98
N ARG A 545 20.93 19.45 2.08
CA ARG A 545 21.42 20.24 3.22
C ARG A 545 20.71 19.84 4.52
N ALA A 546 19.39 19.68 4.49
CA ALA A 546 18.64 19.21 5.65
C ALA A 546 19.14 17.86 6.15
N PHE A 547 19.58 16.97 5.23
CA PHE A 547 20.16 15.67 5.58
C PHE A 547 21.48 15.81 6.32
N GLU A 548 22.37 16.66 5.84
CA GLU A 548 23.65 16.93 6.51
C GLU A 548 23.47 17.54 7.90
N LEU A 549 22.53 18.49 8.04
CA LEU A 549 22.21 19.12 9.31
C LEU A 549 21.63 18.11 10.31
N GLU A 550 20.71 17.25 9.87
CA GLU A 550 20.08 16.24 10.73
C GLU A 550 21.07 15.15 11.18
N LEU A 551 22.00 14.75 10.29
CA LEU A 551 23.05 13.79 10.63
C LEU A 551 24.25 14.41 11.35
N GLY A 552 24.40 15.75 11.34
CA GLY A 552 25.56 16.44 11.89
C GLY A 552 26.87 16.12 11.18
N ARG A 553 26.83 15.72 9.89
CA ARG A 553 27.99 15.33 9.08
C ARG A 553 27.76 15.53 7.58
N ASN A 554 28.86 15.70 6.86
CA ASN A 554 28.81 15.77 5.40
C ASN A 554 28.53 14.39 4.78
N VAL A 555 27.81 14.40 3.66
CA VAL A 555 27.57 13.22 2.83
C VAL A 555 28.11 13.41 1.43
N THR A 556 28.32 12.33 0.70
CA THR A 556 28.77 12.38 -0.71
C THR A 556 27.54 12.27 -1.61
N ARG A 557 27.27 13.31 -2.41
CA ARG A 557 26.28 13.28 -3.49
C ARG A 557 27.02 13.40 -4.84
N PRO A 558 27.03 12.34 -5.67
CA PRO A 558 27.51 12.46 -7.05
C PRO A 558 26.63 13.41 -7.87
N VAL A 559 27.22 14.13 -8.82
CA VAL A 559 26.46 15.07 -9.69
C VAL A 559 25.34 14.36 -10.44
N ILE A 560 25.53 13.07 -10.75
CA ILE A 560 24.56 12.22 -11.42
C ILE A 560 23.66 11.44 -10.44
N ALA A 561 23.41 11.97 -9.25
CA ALA A 561 22.66 11.28 -8.18
C ALA A 561 21.33 10.66 -8.66
N GLY A 562 20.64 11.30 -9.61
CA GLY A 562 19.40 10.79 -10.21
C GLY A 562 19.60 9.65 -11.23
N LEU A 563 20.84 9.42 -11.69
CA LEU A 563 21.15 8.44 -12.73
C LEU A 563 21.95 7.23 -12.22
N MET A 564 22.16 7.12 -10.91
CA MET A 564 23.04 6.11 -10.31
C MET A 564 22.65 4.68 -10.67
N GLY A 565 21.36 4.33 -10.72
CA GLY A 565 20.90 3.02 -11.15
C GLY A 565 21.30 2.71 -12.59
N ALA A 566 21.05 3.63 -13.52
CA ALA A 566 21.44 3.47 -14.93
C ALA A 566 22.97 3.46 -15.10
N PHE A 567 23.69 4.31 -14.38
CA PHE A 567 25.16 4.34 -14.42
C PHE A 567 25.78 3.04 -13.89
N GLY A 568 25.26 2.50 -12.78
CA GLY A 568 25.69 1.21 -12.24
C GLY A 568 25.36 0.03 -13.17
N ALA A 569 24.23 0.11 -13.89
CA ALA A 569 23.90 -0.85 -14.95
C ALA A 569 24.91 -0.75 -16.12
N ALA A 570 25.28 0.47 -16.56
CA ALA A 570 26.26 0.69 -17.60
C ALA A 570 27.65 0.18 -17.21
N LEU A 571 28.08 0.39 -15.96
CA LEU A 571 29.33 -0.20 -15.43
C LEU A 571 29.27 -1.73 -15.44
N THR A 572 28.11 -2.32 -15.13
CA THR A 572 27.92 -3.77 -15.22
C THR A 572 28.00 -4.25 -16.67
N ALA A 573 27.36 -3.53 -17.60
CA ALA A 573 27.42 -3.84 -19.03
C ALA A 573 28.88 -3.84 -19.55
N ARG A 574 29.68 -2.90 -19.09
CA ARG A 574 31.14 -2.84 -19.39
C ARG A 574 31.87 -4.08 -18.88
N ASP A 575 31.58 -4.48 -17.64
CA ASP A 575 32.28 -5.58 -16.97
C ASP A 575 31.87 -6.96 -17.52
N LEU A 576 30.81 -7.05 -18.36
CA LEU A 576 30.48 -8.28 -19.12
C LEU A 576 31.58 -8.66 -20.12
N GLY A 577 32.42 -7.71 -20.56
CA GLY A 577 33.52 -7.95 -21.47
C GLY A 577 33.11 -8.38 -22.88
N LEU A 578 31.89 -8.02 -23.32
CA LEU A 578 31.40 -8.33 -24.65
C LEU A 578 32.03 -7.41 -25.70
N GLU A 579 32.13 -7.90 -26.91
CA GLU A 579 32.57 -7.11 -28.07
C GLU A 579 31.42 -6.32 -28.69
N GLN A 580 30.22 -6.88 -28.69
CA GLN A 580 29.00 -6.29 -29.22
C GLN A 580 27.78 -6.75 -28.40
N SER A 581 26.90 -5.86 -28.11
CA SER A 581 25.62 -6.12 -27.42
C SER A 581 24.61 -6.79 -28.34
N ASN A 582 23.71 -7.60 -27.73
CA ASN A 582 22.56 -8.17 -28.41
C ASN A 582 21.37 -7.18 -28.51
N ILE A 583 21.50 -5.98 -27.99
CA ILE A 583 20.44 -4.98 -28.03
C ILE A 583 20.00 -4.70 -29.48
N LEU A 584 18.71 -4.46 -29.68
CA LEU A 584 18.17 -4.21 -31.03
C LEU A 584 18.91 -3.08 -31.72
N THR A 585 19.30 -3.33 -32.98
CA THR A 585 19.99 -2.33 -33.84
C THR A 585 19.04 -1.26 -34.32
N ALA A 586 19.59 -0.14 -34.86
CA ALA A 586 18.79 0.94 -35.44
C ALA A 586 17.81 0.45 -36.53
N GLU A 587 18.22 -0.54 -37.34
CA GLU A 587 17.33 -1.13 -38.36
C GLU A 587 16.18 -1.93 -37.73
N GLN A 588 16.47 -2.76 -36.73
CA GLN A 588 15.45 -3.55 -36.03
C GLN A 588 14.46 -2.69 -35.25
N LEU A 589 14.88 -1.54 -34.77
CA LEU A 589 14.01 -0.60 -34.08
C LEU A 589 13.01 0.09 -34.99
N LYS A 590 13.28 0.22 -36.30
CA LYS A 590 12.33 0.81 -37.27
C LYS A 590 11.03 0.01 -37.39
N ASP A 591 11.13 -1.30 -37.30
CA ASP A 591 10.01 -2.23 -37.40
C ASP A 591 9.48 -2.68 -36.04
N PHE A 592 10.00 -2.11 -34.95
CA PHE A 592 9.60 -2.49 -33.60
C PHE A 592 8.13 -2.19 -33.32
N THR A 593 7.41 -3.17 -32.86
CA THR A 593 6.02 -3.05 -32.44
C THR A 593 5.84 -3.60 -31.03
N HIS A 594 4.98 -2.95 -30.25
CA HIS A 594 4.58 -3.42 -28.93
C HIS A 594 3.06 -3.36 -28.80
N LYS A 595 2.46 -4.50 -28.42
CA LYS A 595 1.04 -4.61 -28.07
C LYS A 595 0.91 -5.34 -26.73
N SER A 596 0.08 -4.81 -25.85
CA SER A 596 -0.24 -5.43 -24.57
C SER A 596 -1.68 -5.92 -24.56
N ASN A 597 -1.89 -7.19 -24.20
CA ASN A 597 -3.20 -7.82 -24.12
C ASN A 597 -3.46 -8.32 -22.72
N PRO A 598 -4.42 -7.76 -21.97
CA PRO A 598 -4.82 -8.28 -20.67
C PRO A 598 -5.56 -9.60 -20.83
N THR A 599 -5.33 -10.52 -19.89
CA THR A 599 -6.05 -11.80 -19.84
C THR A 599 -6.09 -12.34 -18.41
N THR A 600 -6.91 -13.35 -18.17
CA THR A 600 -7.00 -14.02 -16.87
C THR A 600 -6.46 -15.44 -16.98
N CYS A 601 -5.54 -15.81 -16.08
CA CYS A 601 -5.04 -17.18 -16.01
C CYS A 601 -6.14 -18.13 -15.53
N LYS A 602 -6.32 -19.24 -16.24
CA LYS A 602 -7.27 -20.30 -15.87
C LYS A 602 -6.59 -21.54 -15.26
N GLY A 603 -5.30 -21.43 -14.88
CA GLY A 603 -4.49 -22.57 -14.45
C GLY A 603 -4.69 -23.02 -13.00
N CYS A 604 -5.32 -22.22 -12.15
CA CYS A 604 -5.65 -22.53 -10.75
C CYS A 604 -6.67 -21.51 -10.20
N THR A 605 -7.08 -21.67 -8.94
CA THR A 605 -8.05 -20.82 -8.24
C THR A 605 -7.61 -19.35 -8.07
N ASN A 606 -6.32 -19.05 -8.19
CA ASN A 606 -5.80 -17.67 -8.08
C ASN A 606 -6.20 -16.75 -9.24
N HIS A 607 -6.66 -17.30 -10.38
CA HIS A 607 -7.16 -16.52 -11.53
C HIS A 607 -6.33 -15.25 -11.82
N CYS A 608 -4.97 -15.37 -11.80
CA CYS A 608 -4.06 -14.23 -11.95
C CYS A 608 -4.42 -13.36 -13.15
N SER A 609 -4.42 -12.07 -12.93
CA SER A 609 -4.51 -11.07 -13.99
C SER A 609 -3.17 -11.01 -14.72
N LEU A 610 -3.14 -11.42 -15.98
CA LEU A 610 -1.95 -11.46 -16.82
C LEU A 610 -2.00 -10.33 -17.84
N THR A 611 -0.83 -9.78 -18.17
CA THR A 611 -0.63 -8.95 -19.35
C THR A 611 0.34 -9.67 -20.29
N ILE A 612 -0.12 -9.95 -21.50
CA ILE A 612 0.69 -10.55 -22.56
C ILE A 612 1.22 -9.43 -23.43
N ASN A 613 2.51 -9.16 -23.32
CA ASN A 613 3.21 -8.21 -24.18
C ASN A 613 3.73 -8.96 -25.41
N LEU A 614 3.35 -8.49 -26.58
CA LEU A 614 3.75 -9.00 -27.89
C LEU A 614 4.66 -8.00 -28.56
N PHE A 615 5.82 -8.47 -29.02
CA PHE A 615 6.79 -7.69 -29.76
C PHE A 615 6.95 -8.21 -31.18
N ASP A 616 7.66 -7.48 -32.01
CA ASP A 616 8.06 -7.89 -33.36
C ASP A 616 8.66 -9.31 -33.39
N GLY A 617 8.56 -9.99 -34.52
CA GLY A 617 9.07 -11.36 -34.69
C GLY A 617 8.35 -12.42 -33.85
N GLY A 618 7.18 -12.12 -33.29
CA GLY A 618 6.39 -13.05 -32.47
C GLY A 618 6.94 -13.26 -31.06
N ARG A 619 7.88 -12.44 -30.60
CA ARG A 619 8.40 -12.46 -29.23
C ARG A 619 7.29 -12.04 -28.25
N ARG A 620 7.24 -12.71 -27.12
CA ARG A 620 6.23 -12.44 -26.11
C ARG A 620 6.83 -12.39 -24.71
N PHE A 621 6.28 -11.53 -23.88
CA PHE A 621 6.56 -11.46 -22.45
C PHE A 621 5.24 -11.45 -21.67
N ILE A 622 5.12 -12.30 -20.66
CA ILE A 622 3.91 -12.37 -19.81
C ILE A 622 4.27 -11.82 -18.43
N SER A 623 3.50 -10.85 -17.99
CA SER A 623 3.57 -10.27 -16.65
C SER A 623 2.29 -10.50 -15.85
N GLY A 624 2.34 -10.26 -14.52
CA GLY A 624 1.20 -10.48 -13.62
C GLY A 624 1.01 -11.95 -13.18
N ASN A 625 1.85 -12.87 -13.67
CA ASN A 625 1.81 -14.27 -13.27
C ASN A 625 2.42 -14.46 -11.86
N ARG A 626 1.70 -15.19 -11.02
CA ARG A 626 2.15 -15.61 -9.68
C ARG A 626 2.91 -16.95 -9.68
N CYS A 627 3.05 -17.60 -10.82
CA CYS A 627 3.78 -18.85 -10.99
C CYS A 627 4.22 -19.04 -12.45
N SER A 628 5.02 -20.05 -12.74
CA SER A 628 5.54 -20.36 -14.08
C SER A 628 4.52 -21.01 -15.04
N LYS A 629 3.33 -21.42 -14.56
CA LYS A 629 2.32 -22.09 -15.41
C LYS A 629 1.95 -21.32 -16.68
N PRO A 630 1.68 -19.99 -16.61
CA PRO A 630 1.35 -19.23 -17.81
C PRO A 630 2.50 -19.12 -18.82
N LEU A 631 3.74 -19.31 -18.35
CA LEU A 631 4.95 -19.29 -19.17
C LEU A 631 5.23 -20.63 -19.88
N GLY A 632 4.41 -21.65 -19.65
CA GLY A 632 4.64 -23.01 -20.15
C GLY A 632 5.82 -23.72 -19.48
N GLY A 633 6.31 -23.18 -18.36
CA GLY A 633 7.38 -23.80 -17.58
C GLY A 633 6.93 -25.10 -16.92
N LYS A 634 7.77 -26.12 -16.91
CA LYS A 634 7.59 -27.28 -16.02
C LYS A 634 7.65 -26.78 -14.58
N LYS A 635 6.69 -27.18 -13.73
CA LYS A 635 6.74 -26.90 -12.31
C LYS A 635 8.10 -27.38 -11.79
N THR A 636 8.91 -26.48 -11.27
CA THR A 636 10.08 -26.88 -10.48
C THR A 636 9.54 -27.56 -9.23
N GLU A 637 9.76 -28.86 -9.13
CA GLU A 637 9.32 -29.66 -7.98
C GLU A 637 10.31 -29.51 -6.82
N MET A 638 10.58 -28.26 -6.43
CA MET A 638 11.31 -28.03 -5.19
C MET A 638 10.43 -28.34 -3.99
N PRO A 639 10.95 -29.02 -2.96
CA PRO A 639 10.20 -29.30 -1.74
C PRO A 639 9.68 -27.98 -1.10
N ASP A 640 8.36 -27.97 -0.80
CA ASP A 640 7.64 -26.78 -0.33
C ASP A 640 6.68 -27.17 0.82
N MET A 641 7.03 -26.79 2.05
CA MET A 641 6.23 -27.08 3.25
C MET A 641 4.90 -26.32 3.28
N PHE A 642 4.78 -25.12 2.67
CA PHE A 642 3.52 -24.41 2.56
C PHE A 642 2.50 -25.20 1.77
N HIS A 643 2.92 -25.66 0.58
CA HIS A 643 2.08 -26.48 -0.28
C HIS A 643 1.74 -27.83 0.35
N TYR A 644 2.73 -28.48 0.99
CA TYR A 644 2.54 -29.75 1.68
C TYR A 644 1.48 -29.66 2.77
N LYS A 645 1.63 -28.69 3.70
CA LYS A 645 0.71 -28.48 4.82
C LYS A 645 -0.70 -28.14 4.32
N TYR A 646 -0.83 -27.20 3.39
CA TYR A 646 -2.13 -26.81 2.83
C TYR A 646 -2.86 -28.00 2.20
N LYS A 647 -2.17 -28.73 1.31
CA LYS A 647 -2.73 -29.92 0.65
C LYS A 647 -3.14 -31.00 1.64
N LYS A 648 -2.33 -31.21 2.69
CA LYS A 648 -2.62 -32.21 3.72
C LYS A 648 -3.88 -31.86 4.51
N LEU A 649 -4.05 -30.62 4.90
CA LEU A 649 -5.25 -30.16 5.63
C LEU A 649 -6.50 -30.23 4.74
N ARG A 650 -6.44 -29.74 3.51
CA ARG A 650 -7.57 -29.82 2.57
C ARG A 650 -7.93 -31.28 2.20
N ALA A 651 -6.96 -32.17 2.15
CA ALA A 651 -7.20 -33.58 1.90
C ALA A 651 -7.96 -34.32 3.04
N MET A 652 -8.19 -33.68 4.18
CA MET A 652 -9.08 -34.19 5.22
C MET A 652 -10.56 -34.13 4.81
N GLU A 653 -10.92 -33.13 3.99
CA GLU A 653 -12.28 -32.96 3.50
C GLU A 653 -12.76 -34.22 2.79
N GLY A 654 -13.89 -34.73 3.21
CA GLY A 654 -14.46 -35.99 2.65
C GLY A 654 -13.83 -37.29 3.14
N LYS A 655 -12.72 -37.28 3.90
CA LYS A 655 -12.12 -38.45 4.49
C LYS A 655 -12.70 -38.70 5.88
N GLY A 656 -13.47 -39.80 6.01
CA GLY A 656 -14.06 -40.18 7.30
C GLY A 656 -15.13 -39.20 7.78
N SER A 657 -15.87 -38.64 6.85
CA SER A 657 -17.12 -37.94 7.19
C SER A 657 -17.94 -38.88 8.04
N GLY A 658 -18.33 -38.44 9.23
CA GLY A 658 -19.32 -39.14 9.99
C GLY A 658 -20.54 -39.44 9.10
N ASP A 659 -21.40 -40.37 9.48
CA ASP A 659 -22.60 -40.74 8.70
C ASP A 659 -23.61 -39.57 8.56
N GLY A 660 -23.29 -38.37 9.13
CA GLY A 660 -24.15 -37.20 9.12
C GLY A 660 -25.40 -37.32 9.97
N SER A 661 -25.49 -38.40 10.73
CA SER A 661 -26.71 -38.70 11.54
C SER A 661 -27.02 -37.65 12.59
N ARG A 662 -26.04 -36.79 12.92
CA ARG A 662 -26.17 -35.64 13.84
C ARG A 662 -26.19 -34.29 13.18
N GLY A 663 -26.25 -34.25 11.85
CA GLY A 663 -26.28 -33.02 11.05
C GLY A 663 -24.93 -32.61 10.48
N ARG A 664 -24.93 -31.44 9.82
CA ARG A 664 -23.79 -30.87 9.11
C ARG A 664 -23.14 -29.78 9.96
N MET A 665 -21.87 -29.98 10.32
CA MET A 665 -21.05 -29.00 11.07
C MET A 665 -20.11 -28.24 10.16
N GLY A 666 -20.37 -26.96 10.00
CA GLY A 666 -19.52 -26.06 9.24
C GLY A 666 -18.29 -25.63 10.05
N ILE A 667 -17.11 -25.65 9.44
CA ILE A 667 -15.88 -25.12 10.01
C ILE A 667 -15.35 -24.03 9.07
N PRO A 668 -15.28 -22.74 9.49
CA PRO A 668 -14.65 -21.70 8.70
C PRO A 668 -13.15 -21.94 8.65
N PHE A 669 -12.62 -22.15 7.45
CA PHE A 669 -11.22 -22.51 7.25
C PHE A 669 -10.35 -21.25 7.18
N GLY A 670 -10.02 -20.68 8.33
CA GLY A 670 -9.26 -19.44 8.49
C GLY A 670 -8.58 -19.34 9.85
N LEU A 671 -7.62 -18.44 10.00
CA LEU A 671 -6.85 -18.20 11.23
C LEU A 671 -6.37 -19.51 11.90
N ASN A 672 -6.59 -19.68 13.21
CA ASN A 672 -6.13 -20.85 13.97
C ASN A 672 -6.79 -22.16 13.56
N MET A 673 -7.85 -22.14 12.76
CA MET A 673 -8.45 -23.36 12.24
C MET A 673 -7.52 -24.10 11.27
N TYR A 674 -6.54 -23.42 10.66
CA TYR A 674 -5.48 -24.08 9.89
C TYR A 674 -4.66 -25.05 10.73
N GLU A 675 -4.23 -24.65 11.91
CA GLU A 675 -3.43 -25.52 12.79
C GLU A 675 -4.28 -26.55 13.51
N ASN A 676 -5.48 -26.17 13.95
CA ASN A 676 -6.34 -26.98 14.80
C ASN A 676 -7.34 -27.86 14.03
N LEU A 677 -7.36 -27.80 12.68
CA LEU A 677 -8.28 -28.59 11.87
C LEU A 677 -8.20 -30.09 12.15
N PRO A 678 -7.02 -30.73 12.30
CA PRO A 678 -6.96 -32.17 12.59
C PRO A 678 -7.69 -32.53 13.88
N PHE A 679 -7.66 -31.68 14.89
CA PHE A 679 -8.41 -31.87 16.13
C PHE A 679 -9.92 -31.76 15.92
N TRP A 680 -10.38 -30.61 15.37
CA TRP A 680 -11.82 -30.35 15.23
C TRP A 680 -12.49 -31.26 14.23
N TYR A 681 -11.83 -31.53 13.11
CA TYR A 681 -12.35 -32.43 12.10
C TYR A 681 -12.54 -33.84 12.65
N THR A 682 -11.53 -34.36 13.36
CA THR A 682 -11.61 -35.69 13.98
C THR A 682 -12.67 -35.73 15.07
N LEU A 683 -12.76 -34.72 15.90
CA LEU A 683 -13.78 -34.63 16.96
C LEU A 683 -15.19 -34.77 16.40
N PHE A 684 -15.55 -33.95 15.40
CA PHE A 684 -16.91 -33.94 14.85
C PHE A 684 -17.22 -35.19 14.04
N THR A 685 -16.26 -35.70 13.26
CA THR A 685 -16.48 -36.97 12.53
C THR A 685 -16.66 -38.17 13.47
N LYS A 686 -15.91 -38.23 14.59
CA LYS A 686 -16.10 -39.25 15.64
C LYS A 686 -17.43 -39.12 16.36
N LEU A 687 -18.00 -37.94 16.39
CA LEU A 687 -19.33 -37.67 16.92
C LEU A 687 -20.44 -37.80 15.87
N ASN A 688 -20.16 -38.39 14.71
CA ASN A 688 -21.09 -38.63 13.60
C ASN A 688 -21.70 -37.36 12.96
N PHE A 689 -21.01 -36.22 13.00
CA PHE A 689 -21.36 -35.07 12.15
C PHE A 689 -20.73 -35.21 10.77
N GLU A 690 -21.40 -34.71 9.74
CA GLU A 690 -20.79 -34.38 8.46
C GLU A 690 -20.07 -33.08 8.60
N VAL A 691 -18.74 -33.07 8.45
CA VAL A 691 -17.95 -31.86 8.55
C VAL A 691 -17.84 -31.18 7.18
N VAL A 692 -18.27 -29.92 7.11
CA VAL A 692 -18.24 -29.11 5.91
C VAL A 692 -17.22 -27.98 6.13
N LEU A 693 -16.12 -27.98 5.36
CA LEU A 693 -15.18 -26.87 5.37
C LEU A 693 -15.71 -25.74 4.48
N SER A 694 -15.43 -24.50 4.85
CA SER A 694 -15.68 -23.39 3.94
C SER A 694 -14.83 -23.53 2.67
N PRO A 695 -15.25 -22.93 1.52
CA PRO A 695 -14.46 -22.98 0.27
C PRO A 695 -13.02 -22.49 0.43
N GLU A 696 -12.19 -22.76 -0.58
CA GLU A 696 -10.85 -22.18 -0.64
C GLU A 696 -10.92 -20.65 -0.63
N SER A 697 -10.00 -20.02 0.10
CA SER A 697 -9.90 -18.58 0.15
C SER A 697 -9.66 -18.01 -1.25
N SER A 698 -10.31 -16.91 -1.54
CA SER A 698 -10.19 -16.20 -2.80
C SER A 698 -10.66 -14.75 -2.64
N ARG A 699 -10.34 -13.89 -3.60
CA ARG A 699 -10.90 -12.54 -3.65
C ARG A 699 -12.44 -12.55 -3.64
N GLY A 700 -13.07 -13.56 -4.26
CA GLY A 700 -14.53 -13.74 -4.23
C GLY A 700 -15.06 -13.98 -2.82
N ILE A 701 -14.38 -14.79 -2.01
CA ILE A 701 -14.71 -15.00 -0.58
C ILE A 701 -14.54 -13.71 0.21
N TYR A 702 -13.47 -12.95 -0.01
CA TYR A 702 -13.30 -11.64 0.63
C TYR A 702 -14.46 -10.69 0.33
N LEU A 703 -14.80 -10.52 -0.96
CA LEU A 703 -15.87 -9.62 -1.40
C LEU A 703 -17.24 -10.02 -0.84
N LYS A 704 -17.49 -11.32 -0.70
CA LYS A 704 -18.73 -11.83 -0.11
C LYS A 704 -18.97 -11.29 1.31
N GLY A 705 -17.94 -11.29 2.16
CA GLY A 705 -18.04 -10.83 3.55
C GLY A 705 -17.61 -9.38 3.79
N GLN A 706 -17.17 -8.65 2.76
CA GLN A 706 -16.56 -7.32 2.91
C GLN A 706 -17.48 -6.32 3.63
N HIS A 707 -18.78 -6.35 3.35
CA HIS A 707 -19.77 -5.44 3.92
C HIS A 707 -19.95 -5.61 5.45
N THR A 708 -19.59 -6.77 6.01
CA THR A 708 -19.71 -7.07 7.45
C THR A 708 -18.43 -6.77 8.24
N ILE A 709 -17.34 -6.34 7.59
CA ILE A 709 -16.06 -6.05 8.25
C ILE A 709 -16.17 -4.73 9.02
N PRO A 710 -16.04 -4.72 10.37
CA PRO A 710 -16.25 -3.52 11.16
C PRO A 710 -15.06 -2.56 11.17
N SER A 711 -13.88 -3.00 10.75
CA SER A 711 -12.66 -2.18 10.73
C SER A 711 -11.74 -2.59 9.61
N ASP A 712 -11.37 -1.61 8.76
CA ASP A 712 -10.42 -1.83 7.68
C ASP A 712 -8.98 -2.10 8.16
N THR A 713 -8.66 -1.77 9.41
CA THR A 713 -7.31 -1.94 9.97
C THR A 713 -7.01 -3.36 10.45
N VAL A 714 -8.01 -4.26 10.52
CA VAL A 714 -7.78 -5.67 10.89
C VAL A 714 -6.98 -6.38 9.78
N CYS A 715 -6.17 -7.38 10.18
CA CYS A 715 -5.34 -8.13 9.23
C CYS A 715 -6.18 -8.89 8.18
N TYR A 716 -5.65 -9.03 6.98
CA TYR A 716 -6.34 -9.67 5.85
C TYR A 716 -6.83 -11.11 6.13
N PRO A 717 -6.06 -11.99 6.81
CA PRO A 717 -6.53 -13.30 7.19
C PRO A 717 -7.84 -13.30 8.01
N ALA A 718 -8.01 -12.30 8.87
CA ALA A 718 -9.23 -12.16 9.66
C ALA A 718 -10.41 -11.63 8.80
N LYS A 719 -10.16 -10.72 7.88
CA LYS A 719 -11.17 -10.21 6.93
C LYS A 719 -11.79 -11.33 6.10
N LEU A 720 -10.99 -12.30 5.66
CA LEU A 720 -11.46 -13.45 4.88
C LEU A 720 -12.50 -14.29 5.63
N LEU A 721 -12.43 -14.37 6.96
CA LEU A 721 -13.38 -15.16 7.76
C LEU A 721 -14.82 -14.70 7.64
N HIS A 722 -15.08 -13.41 7.41
CA HIS A 722 -16.42 -12.90 7.15
C HIS A 722 -17.06 -13.63 5.96
N GLY A 723 -16.35 -13.71 4.84
CA GLY A 723 -16.83 -14.43 3.66
C GLY A 723 -16.88 -15.96 3.84
N HIS A 724 -15.95 -16.55 4.61
CA HIS A 724 -15.98 -17.98 4.92
C HIS A 724 -17.23 -18.37 5.71
N VAL A 725 -17.60 -17.55 6.69
CA VAL A 725 -18.80 -17.78 7.51
C VAL A 725 -20.06 -17.64 6.67
N GLU A 726 -20.16 -16.61 5.84
CA GLU A 726 -21.31 -16.45 4.93
C GLU A 726 -21.44 -17.59 3.94
N ALA A 727 -20.31 -18.07 3.39
CA ALA A 727 -20.31 -19.21 2.48
C ALA A 727 -20.82 -20.51 3.16
N LEU A 728 -20.54 -20.70 4.46
CA LEU A 728 -21.09 -21.82 5.23
C LEU A 728 -22.58 -21.68 5.48
N VAL A 729 -23.07 -20.47 5.76
CA VAL A 729 -24.52 -20.22 5.89
C VAL A 729 -25.23 -20.53 4.57
N GLU A 730 -24.69 -20.09 3.44
CA GLU A 730 -25.23 -20.40 2.11
C GLU A 730 -25.19 -21.91 1.79
N ALA A 731 -24.14 -22.61 2.24
CA ALA A 731 -24.07 -24.09 2.11
C ALA A 731 -25.12 -24.82 2.92
N GLY A 732 -25.90 -24.12 3.76
CA GLY A 732 -27.00 -24.68 4.52
C GLY A 732 -26.53 -25.68 5.59
N VAL A 733 -25.44 -25.40 6.30
CA VAL A 733 -24.99 -26.22 7.44
C VAL A 733 -25.90 -26.00 8.65
N ASP A 734 -26.09 -27.05 9.46
CA ASP A 734 -26.97 -27.00 10.64
C ASP A 734 -26.34 -26.16 11.77
N ALA A 735 -25.02 -26.20 11.90
CA ALA A 735 -24.29 -25.41 12.85
C ALA A 735 -22.91 -25.03 12.31
N ILE A 736 -22.36 -23.92 12.77
CA ILE A 736 -20.99 -23.48 12.49
C ILE A 736 -20.20 -23.52 13.78
N TRP A 737 -19.02 -24.15 13.76
CA TRP A 737 -18.11 -24.26 14.88
C TRP A 737 -16.91 -23.33 14.70
N TYR A 738 -16.80 -22.34 15.56
CA TYR A 738 -15.63 -21.46 15.59
C TYR A 738 -15.35 -20.99 17.02
N PRO A 739 -14.56 -21.75 17.84
CA PRO A 739 -14.38 -21.42 19.25
C PRO A 739 -13.42 -20.26 19.47
N CYS A 740 -13.66 -19.49 20.54
CA CYS A 740 -12.73 -18.53 21.10
C CYS A 740 -11.59 -19.24 21.82
N MET A 741 -10.35 -19.01 21.39
CA MET A 741 -9.17 -19.70 21.91
C MET A 741 -8.10 -18.69 22.35
N SER A 742 -8.11 -18.30 23.64
CA SER A 742 -7.15 -17.35 24.20
C SER A 742 -5.74 -17.93 24.31
N TYR A 743 -5.63 -19.22 24.62
CA TYR A 743 -4.38 -19.95 24.75
C TYR A 743 -4.22 -21.00 23.67
N ASN A 744 -3.01 -21.15 23.16
CA ASN A 744 -2.62 -22.25 22.31
C ASN A 744 -2.02 -23.39 23.16
N ASN A 745 -1.60 -24.50 22.54
CA ASN A 745 -0.84 -25.53 23.23
C ASN A 745 0.49 -24.96 23.76
N ASP A 746 0.89 -25.41 24.93
CA ASP A 746 2.17 -25.04 25.54
C ASP A 746 3.30 -25.91 24.94
N GLU A 747 4.19 -25.29 24.19
CA GLU A 747 5.33 -25.95 23.56
C GLU A 747 6.63 -25.81 24.40
N GLY A 748 6.55 -25.12 25.54
CA GLY A 748 7.70 -24.92 26.44
C GLY A 748 8.78 -24.01 25.87
N ILE A 749 8.47 -23.17 24.86
CA ILE A 749 9.42 -22.33 24.16
C ILE A 749 9.18 -20.83 24.33
N GLY A 750 8.30 -20.43 25.22
CA GLY A 750 7.99 -19.04 25.53
C GLY A 750 7.62 -18.84 27.00
N ASP A 751 7.51 -17.59 27.44
CA ASP A 751 7.05 -17.26 28.80
C ASP A 751 5.56 -17.55 28.97
N ASN A 752 4.81 -17.50 27.89
CA ASN A 752 3.40 -17.80 27.76
C ASN A 752 3.09 -18.39 26.38
N HIS A 753 1.84 -18.82 26.19
CA HIS A 753 1.36 -19.44 24.96
C HIS A 753 0.01 -18.87 24.52
N TYR A 754 -0.13 -17.53 24.57
CA TYR A 754 -1.30 -16.82 24.09
C TYR A 754 -1.42 -16.84 22.56
N ASN A 755 -2.65 -16.83 22.08
CA ASN A 755 -2.97 -16.37 20.75
C ASN A 755 -3.06 -14.84 20.73
N CYS A 756 -2.85 -14.20 19.58
CA CYS A 756 -3.10 -12.77 19.45
C CYS A 756 -4.61 -12.47 19.64
N PRO A 757 -5.00 -11.25 20.06
CA PRO A 757 -6.41 -10.92 20.34
C PRO A 757 -7.35 -11.20 19.17
N VAL A 758 -6.88 -11.01 17.92
CA VAL A 758 -7.69 -11.31 16.72
C VAL A 758 -7.98 -12.81 16.63
N VAL A 759 -6.96 -13.67 16.73
CA VAL A 759 -7.16 -15.12 16.71
C VAL A 759 -8.02 -15.58 17.88
N ALA A 760 -7.82 -15.01 19.07
CA ALA A 760 -8.48 -15.42 20.28
C ALA A 760 -9.98 -15.11 20.33
N TYR A 761 -10.41 -13.94 19.81
CA TYR A 761 -11.75 -13.39 20.04
C TYR A 761 -12.53 -13.05 18.77
N TYR A 762 -12.01 -13.38 17.59
CA TYR A 762 -12.68 -13.08 16.33
C TYR A 762 -14.05 -13.78 16.16
N PRO A 763 -14.30 -14.96 16.74
CA PRO A 763 -15.64 -15.57 16.73
C PRO A 763 -16.74 -14.65 17.29
N GLU A 764 -16.49 -13.96 18.41
CA GLU A 764 -17.45 -13.00 18.99
C GLU A 764 -17.69 -11.80 18.08
N LEU A 765 -16.62 -11.32 17.41
CA LEU A 765 -16.73 -10.21 16.47
C LEU A 765 -17.59 -10.61 15.27
N LEU A 766 -17.41 -11.83 14.73
CA LEU A 766 -18.25 -12.35 13.65
C LEU A 766 -19.71 -12.51 14.09
N ALA A 767 -19.95 -13.04 15.29
CA ALA A 767 -21.30 -13.19 15.84
C ALA A 767 -22.04 -11.84 15.93
N ALA A 768 -21.30 -10.77 16.28
CA ALA A 768 -21.86 -9.42 16.40
C ALA A 768 -22.08 -8.73 15.04
N ASN A 769 -21.24 -8.99 14.02
CA ASN A 769 -21.19 -8.19 12.80
C ASN A 769 -21.69 -8.91 11.53
N VAL A 770 -21.92 -10.23 11.56
CA VAL A 770 -22.40 -10.99 10.38
C VAL A 770 -23.88 -11.33 10.54
N PRO A 771 -24.81 -10.58 9.92
CA PRO A 771 -26.25 -10.80 10.10
C PRO A 771 -26.71 -12.18 9.62
N ALA A 772 -26.04 -12.74 8.63
CA ALA A 772 -26.34 -14.07 8.10
C ALA A 772 -26.29 -15.17 9.16
N LEU A 773 -25.48 -15.03 10.21
CA LEU A 773 -25.36 -15.97 11.32
C LEU A 773 -26.65 -16.13 12.13
N LYS A 774 -27.60 -15.18 12.07
CA LYS A 774 -28.90 -15.31 12.70
C LYS A 774 -29.75 -16.46 12.11
N LYS A 775 -29.38 -16.95 10.91
CA LYS A 775 -30.07 -18.04 10.20
C LYS A 775 -29.51 -19.42 10.50
N THR A 776 -28.36 -19.51 11.16
CA THR A 776 -27.63 -20.76 11.41
C THR A 776 -27.13 -20.76 12.86
N LYS A 777 -27.11 -21.93 13.49
CA LYS A 777 -26.55 -22.06 14.85
C LYS A 777 -25.06 -21.81 14.83
N PHE A 778 -24.62 -20.68 15.41
CA PHE A 778 -23.21 -20.34 15.54
C PHE A 778 -22.69 -20.68 16.92
N LEU A 779 -21.64 -21.49 16.99
CA LEU A 779 -21.04 -21.99 18.23
C LEU A 779 -19.62 -21.39 18.38
N ASP A 780 -19.50 -20.45 19.26
CA ASP A 780 -18.28 -19.66 19.56
C ASP A 780 -17.81 -19.80 21.02
N PRO A 781 -17.85 -20.99 21.62
CA PRO A 781 -17.52 -21.15 23.03
C PRO A 781 -16.03 -20.86 23.30
N TYR A 782 -15.74 -20.44 24.53
CA TYR A 782 -14.36 -20.40 25.03
C TYR A 782 -13.86 -21.81 25.31
N VAL A 783 -12.86 -22.25 24.55
CA VAL A 783 -12.22 -23.57 24.67
C VAL A 783 -10.71 -23.45 24.54
N GLY A 784 -9.96 -24.08 25.43
CA GLY A 784 -8.50 -24.19 25.32
C GLY A 784 -8.08 -25.65 25.11
N LEU A 785 -7.14 -25.89 24.20
CA LEU A 785 -6.61 -27.24 23.93
C LEU A 785 -5.44 -27.61 24.85
N TRP A 786 -4.81 -26.66 25.50
CA TRP A 786 -3.60 -26.86 26.30
C TRP A 786 -3.77 -27.70 27.57
N ARG A 787 -4.99 -27.80 28.10
CA ARG A 787 -5.34 -28.67 29.24
C ARG A 787 -6.32 -29.75 28.81
N HIS A 788 -5.81 -30.91 28.40
CA HIS A 788 -6.60 -31.99 27.82
C HIS A 788 -7.83 -32.39 28.66
N LYS A 789 -7.64 -32.51 30.00
CA LYS A 789 -8.77 -32.89 30.90
C LYS A 789 -9.83 -31.80 30.98
N ASP A 790 -9.44 -30.56 31.05
CA ASP A 790 -10.37 -29.42 31.13
C ASP A 790 -11.09 -29.22 29.78
N CYS A 791 -10.39 -29.37 28.67
CA CYS A 791 -10.98 -29.37 27.33
C CYS A 791 -12.04 -30.46 27.18
N ALA A 792 -11.69 -31.69 27.52
CA ALA A 792 -12.62 -32.84 27.46
C ALA A 792 -13.86 -32.64 28.37
N LYS A 793 -13.67 -32.07 29.57
CA LYS A 793 -14.77 -31.72 30.46
C LYS A 793 -15.67 -30.66 29.84
N ARG A 794 -15.08 -29.53 29.40
CA ARG A 794 -15.81 -28.40 28.81
C ARG A 794 -16.61 -28.80 27.58
N LEU A 795 -15.99 -29.52 26.65
CA LEU A 795 -16.65 -29.98 25.43
C LEU A 795 -17.76 -31.03 25.76
N SER A 796 -17.54 -31.91 26.75
CA SER A 796 -18.54 -32.87 27.15
C SER A 796 -19.79 -32.21 27.74
N GLU A 797 -19.63 -31.15 28.50
CA GLU A 797 -20.74 -30.38 29.07
C GLU A 797 -21.45 -29.61 27.96
N LEU A 798 -20.72 -28.94 27.09
CA LEU A 798 -21.28 -28.20 25.96
C LEU A 798 -22.09 -29.09 25.03
N PHE A 799 -21.50 -30.18 24.53
CA PHE A 799 -22.18 -31.04 23.56
C PHE A 799 -23.34 -31.85 24.13
N TYR A 800 -23.30 -32.14 25.46
CA TYR A 800 -24.47 -32.66 26.12
C TYR A 800 -25.63 -31.65 26.12
N THR A 801 -25.35 -30.38 26.39
CA THR A 801 -26.35 -29.30 26.42
C THR A 801 -26.87 -28.99 25.00
N GLU A 802 -25.96 -28.84 24.02
CA GLU A 802 -26.30 -28.37 22.68
C GLU A 802 -26.88 -29.44 21.77
N PHE A 803 -26.47 -30.72 21.95
CA PHE A 803 -26.78 -31.81 21.03
C PHE A 803 -27.26 -33.09 21.73
N GLY A 804 -27.34 -33.13 23.05
CA GLY A 804 -27.71 -34.33 23.81
C GLY A 804 -26.66 -35.44 23.75
N ILE A 805 -25.41 -35.15 23.36
CA ILE A 805 -24.37 -36.16 23.18
C ILE A 805 -23.88 -36.68 24.54
N PRO A 806 -23.83 -38.00 24.79
CA PRO A 806 -23.33 -38.54 26.03
C PRO A 806 -21.91 -38.10 26.36
N LYS A 807 -21.66 -37.64 27.60
CA LYS A 807 -20.33 -37.14 28.03
C LYS A 807 -19.19 -38.13 27.81
N LYS A 808 -19.49 -39.46 27.94
CA LYS A 808 -18.49 -40.51 27.71
C LYS A 808 -18.08 -40.60 26.24
N GLU A 809 -19.02 -40.44 25.33
CA GLU A 809 -18.77 -40.42 23.88
C GLU A 809 -17.93 -39.21 23.48
N THR A 810 -18.30 -38.04 23.98
CA THR A 810 -17.51 -36.82 23.72
C THR A 810 -16.07 -36.92 24.21
N LYS A 811 -15.85 -37.49 25.42
CA LYS A 811 -14.49 -37.68 25.95
C LYS A 811 -13.65 -38.61 25.07
N ALA A 812 -14.22 -39.71 24.59
CA ALA A 812 -13.52 -40.62 23.67
C ALA A 812 -13.22 -39.96 22.32
N ALA A 813 -14.13 -39.15 21.81
CA ALA A 813 -13.88 -38.36 20.59
C ALA A 813 -12.79 -37.28 20.76
N VAL A 814 -12.72 -36.65 21.94
CA VAL A 814 -11.66 -35.68 22.26
C VAL A 814 -10.29 -36.36 22.35
N GLU A 815 -10.19 -37.54 22.96
CA GLU A 815 -8.91 -38.29 22.97
C GLU A 815 -8.46 -38.62 21.55
N ALA A 816 -9.33 -39.13 20.69
CA ALA A 816 -9.02 -39.41 19.29
C ALA A 816 -8.62 -38.11 18.51
N ALA A 817 -9.23 -36.99 18.87
CA ALA A 817 -8.89 -35.67 18.26
C ALA A 817 -7.49 -35.21 18.66
N TYR A 818 -7.05 -35.38 19.90
CA TYR A 818 -5.67 -35.14 20.31
C TYR A 818 -4.68 -36.06 19.62
N ASP A 819 -5.00 -37.36 19.49
CA ASP A 819 -4.12 -38.28 18.76
C ASP A 819 -3.93 -37.85 17.30
N ALA A 820 -5.02 -37.43 16.66
CA ALA A 820 -4.96 -36.92 15.26
C ALA A 820 -4.13 -35.59 15.14
N TYR A 821 -4.29 -34.69 16.10
CA TYR A 821 -3.51 -33.46 16.15
C TYR A 821 -2.03 -33.74 16.34
N ASN A 822 -1.68 -34.58 17.32
CA ASN A 822 -0.28 -34.94 17.60
C ASN A 822 0.37 -35.67 16.41
N ALA A 823 -0.35 -36.57 15.75
CA ALA A 823 0.11 -37.25 14.55
C ALA A 823 0.37 -36.27 13.39
N TYR A 824 -0.46 -35.21 13.27
CA TYR A 824 -0.23 -34.16 12.29
C TYR A 824 1.04 -33.38 12.58
N VAL A 825 1.24 -32.95 13.83
CA VAL A 825 2.45 -32.21 14.24
C VAL A 825 3.72 -33.03 14.00
N GLU A 826 3.70 -34.32 14.40
CA GLU A 826 4.84 -35.23 14.18
C GLU A 826 5.15 -35.41 12.69
N ASP A 827 4.13 -35.52 11.85
CA ASP A 827 4.28 -35.65 10.40
C ASP A 827 4.89 -34.38 9.77
N ILE A 828 4.50 -33.17 10.24
CA ILE A 828 5.10 -31.91 9.79
C ILE A 828 6.58 -31.85 10.16
N HIS A 829 6.95 -32.24 11.38
CA HIS A 829 8.35 -32.30 11.80
C HIS A 829 9.16 -33.28 10.92
N LYS A 830 8.64 -34.51 10.75
CA LYS A 830 9.29 -35.54 9.96
C LYS A 830 9.46 -35.16 8.50
N THR A 831 8.43 -34.58 7.88
CA THR A 831 8.50 -34.16 6.47
C THR A 831 9.44 -32.98 6.31
N GLY A 832 9.47 -32.03 7.26
CA GLY A 832 10.43 -30.92 7.26
C GLY A 832 11.88 -31.41 7.35
N GLU A 833 12.15 -32.40 8.19
CA GLU A 833 13.47 -33.03 8.29
C GLU A 833 13.86 -33.70 6.97
N GLN A 834 12.96 -34.48 6.38
CA GLN A 834 13.18 -35.11 5.10
C GLN A 834 13.53 -34.08 4.02
N TYR A 835 12.81 -32.96 3.94
CA TYR A 835 13.09 -31.91 2.96
C TYR A 835 14.44 -31.23 3.19
N ILE A 836 14.87 -31.07 4.43
CA ILE A 836 16.20 -30.55 4.77
C ILE A 836 17.30 -31.54 4.31
N GLU A 837 17.14 -32.81 4.57
CA GLU A 837 18.08 -33.86 4.14
C GLU A 837 18.18 -33.94 2.61
N GLU A 838 17.04 -33.91 1.91
CA GLU A 838 16.99 -33.89 0.46
C GLU A 838 17.68 -32.65 -0.12
N ALA A 839 17.44 -31.47 0.47
CA ALA A 839 18.10 -30.23 0.08
C ALA A 839 19.63 -30.32 0.20
N ARG A 840 20.11 -30.84 1.33
CA ARG A 840 21.55 -31.03 1.59
C ARG A 840 22.20 -32.03 0.65
N ALA A 841 21.51 -33.14 0.41
CA ALA A 841 22.00 -34.17 -0.55
C ALA A 841 22.13 -33.61 -1.98
N GLN A 842 21.27 -32.63 -2.34
CA GLN A 842 21.30 -32.00 -3.67
C GLN A 842 22.09 -30.68 -3.70
N GLY A 843 22.68 -30.25 -2.59
CA GLY A 843 23.41 -28.98 -2.47
C GLY A 843 22.52 -27.75 -2.71
N LYS A 844 21.20 -27.86 -2.41
CA LYS A 844 20.24 -26.78 -2.59
C LYS A 844 20.17 -25.89 -1.35
N PRO A 845 20.07 -24.56 -1.52
CA PRO A 845 19.89 -23.66 -0.40
C PRO A 845 18.47 -23.75 0.17
N ILE A 846 18.33 -23.51 1.47
CA ILE A 846 17.06 -23.62 2.21
C ILE A 846 16.62 -22.23 2.66
N ILE A 847 15.35 -21.89 2.42
CA ILE A 847 14.68 -20.76 3.05
C ILE A 847 13.69 -21.28 4.09
N VAL A 848 13.81 -20.76 5.31
CA VAL A 848 12.83 -20.92 6.37
C VAL A 848 11.89 -19.73 6.31
N MET A 849 10.64 -19.97 5.90
CA MET A 849 9.63 -18.93 5.84
C MET A 849 8.90 -18.83 7.17
N ALA A 850 9.24 -17.81 7.95
CA ALA A 850 8.66 -17.55 9.27
C ALA A 850 7.33 -16.81 9.14
N GLY A 851 6.30 -17.34 9.77
CA GLY A 851 4.97 -16.76 9.67
C GLY A 851 4.03 -17.32 10.73
N ARG A 852 2.79 -17.46 10.35
CA ARG A 852 1.73 -18.06 11.18
C ARG A 852 1.12 -19.24 10.43
N PRO A 853 0.49 -20.20 11.13
CA PRO A 853 -0.07 -21.40 10.49
C PRO A 853 -1.00 -21.12 9.30
N TYR A 854 -1.75 -20.02 9.34
CA TYR A 854 -2.65 -19.61 8.26
C TYR A 854 -1.98 -18.88 7.09
N HIS A 855 -0.69 -18.58 7.15
CA HIS A 855 0.05 -18.00 6.02
C HIS A 855 0.30 -19.03 4.90
N ILE A 856 0.01 -20.31 5.13
CA ILE A 856 0.04 -21.33 4.07
C ILE A 856 -1.12 -21.21 3.08
N ASP A 857 -2.15 -20.42 3.41
CA ASP A 857 -3.30 -20.16 2.52
C ASP A 857 -2.81 -19.46 1.23
N PRO A 858 -3.16 -19.99 0.04
CA PRO A 858 -2.70 -19.42 -1.23
C PRO A 858 -3.16 -17.98 -1.49
N GLU A 859 -4.32 -17.59 -0.98
CA GLU A 859 -4.82 -16.21 -1.09
C GLU A 859 -4.06 -15.27 -0.15
N ILE A 860 -3.67 -15.73 1.03
CA ILE A 860 -2.92 -14.94 2.01
C ILE A 860 -1.45 -14.77 1.59
N ASN A 861 -0.80 -15.85 1.13
CA ASN A 861 0.62 -15.78 0.74
C ASN A 861 0.83 -15.29 -0.69
N HIS A 862 -0.23 -15.11 -1.50
CA HIS A 862 -0.21 -14.59 -2.86
C HIS A 862 0.74 -15.33 -3.83
N GLY A 863 1.16 -16.55 -3.53
CA GLY A 863 2.11 -17.34 -4.33
C GLY A 863 3.58 -17.02 -4.07
N ILE A 864 3.91 -16.41 -2.94
CA ILE A 864 5.29 -16.13 -2.52
C ILE A 864 6.09 -17.43 -2.40
N ASN A 865 5.49 -18.51 -1.91
CA ASN A 865 6.11 -19.82 -1.83
C ASN A 865 6.52 -20.36 -3.22
N ASP A 866 5.63 -20.25 -4.22
CA ASP A 866 5.94 -20.66 -5.61
C ASP A 866 7.07 -19.79 -6.20
N LEU A 867 7.08 -18.49 -5.89
CA LEU A 867 8.14 -17.59 -6.35
C LEU A 867 9.51 -17.98 -5.75
N ILE A 868 9.59 -18.22 -4.44
CA ILE A 868 10.83 -18.62 -3.76
C ILE A 868 11.36 -19.96 -4.30
N THR A 869 10.49 -20.94 -4.45
CA THR A 869 10.86 -22.25 -5.00
C THR A 869 11.29 -22.17 -6.47
N SER A 870 10.74 -21.21 -7.24
CA SER A 870 11.17 -20.98 -8.63
C SER A 870 12.62 -20.48 -8.75
N PHE A 871 13.19 -19.89 -7.70
CA PHE A 871 14.61 -19.53 -7.62
C PHE A 871 15.51 -20.69 -7.18
N GLY A 872 14.96 -21.89 -7.00
CA GLY A 872 15.72 -23.09 -6.66
C GLY A 872 15.94 -23.30 -5.17
N PHE A 873 15.22 -22.61 -4.30
CA PHE A 873 15.24 -22.83 -2.86
C PHE A 873 14.28 -23.94 -2.44
N VAL A 874 14.71 -24.74 -1.46
CA VAL A 874 13.80 -25.59 -0.68
C VAL A 874 13.14 -24.74 0.39
N LEU A 875 11.82 -24.88 0.56
CA LEU A 875 11.04 -24.06 1.47
C LEU A 875 10.56 -24.85 2.69
N ILE A 876 10.97 -24.37 3.88
CA ILE A 876 10.62 -24.95 5.19
C ILE A 876 9.81 -23.90 5.99
N THR A 877 9.00 -24.35 6.93
CA THR A 877 8.27 -23.47 7.87
C THR A 877 8.95 -23.44 9.24
N GLU A 878 8.71 -22.39 10.04
CA GLU A 878 9.31 -22.19 11.36
C GLU A 878 8.97 -23.31 12.34
N ASP A 879 7.76 -23.89 12.27
CA ASP A 879 7.30 -24.96 13.16
C ASP A 879 8.03 -26.27 12.94
N THR A 880 8.68 -26.47 11.78
CA THR A 880 9.52 -27.64 11.54
C THR A 880 10.86 -27.59 12.26
N LEU A 881 11.24 -26.45 12.80
CA LEU A 881 12.55 -26.19 13.42
C LEU A 881 12.48 -25.71 14.88
N ALA A 882 11.40 -25.09 15.28
CA ALA A 882 11.28 -24.40 16.56
C ALA A 882 11.54 -25.30 17.79
N TYR A 883 11.20 -26.58 17.70
CA TYR A 883 11.41 -27.56 18.76
C TYR A 883 12.88 -27.97 18.96
N ARG A 884 13.77 -27.62 18.04
CA ARG A 884 15.20 -27.97 18.09
C ARG A 884 16.00 -27.10 19.05
N GLU A 885 15.45 -25.96 19.44
CA GLU A 885 16.03 -25.03 20.38
C GLU A 885 15.24 -25.01 21.68
N GLY A 886 15.92 -24.90 22.81
CA GLY A 886 15.30 -24.72 24.10
C GLY A 886 14.78 -23.29 24.32
N TYR A 887 13.98 -23.12 25.39
CA TYR A 887 13.54 -21.80 25.81
C TYR A 887 14.74 -20.93 26.19
N GLU A 888 14.70 -19.67 25.78
CA GLU A 888 15.67 -18.65 26.18
C GLU A 888 14.95 -17.37 26.57
N THR A 889 15.30 -16.80 27.71
CA THR A 889 14.76 -15.52 28.17
C THR A 889 15.10 -14.40 27.20
N ARG A 890 14.11 -13.57 26.85
CA ARG A 890 14.25 -12.43 25.97
C ARG A 890 14.21 -11.11 26.73
N THR A 891 14.65 -10.03 26.07
CA THR A 891 14.54 -8.67 26.61
C THR A 891 13.08 -8.27 26.80
N VAL A 892 12.21 -8.70 25.89
CA VAL A 892 10.75 -8.50 25.95
C VAL A 892 10.09 -9.84 26.28
N LEU A 893 9.08 -9.80 27.14
CA LEU A 893 8.34 -10.98 27.57
C LEU A 893 7.73 -11.70 26.35
N ASN A 894 8.09 -12.96 26.16
CA ASN A 894 7.71 -13.78 25.01
C ASN A 894 6.36 -14.47 25.26
N GLN A 895 5.25 -13.80 24.92
CA GLN A 895 3.91 -14.21 25.33
C GLN A 895 3.14 -15.04 24.29
N TRP A 896 3.51 -14.97 23.00
CA TRP A 896 2.70 -15.54 21.93
C TRP A 896 3.35 -16.77 21.29
N THR A 897 2.60 -17.84 21.14
CA THR A 897 3.09 -19.13 20.62
C THR A 897 3.76 -19.00 19.25
N PHE A 898 3.11 -18.34 18.28
CA PHE A 898 3.65 -18.28 16.91
C PHE A 898 4.94 -17.45 16.83
N GLN A 899 5.05 -16.40 17.62
CA GLN A 899 6.26 -15.59 17.71
C GLN A 899 7.39 -16.37 18.38
N SER A 900 7.10 -17.14 19.42
CA SER A 900 8.07 -18.02 20.09
C SER A 900 8.67 -19.03 19.12
N ARG A 901 7.85 -19.64 18.27
CA ARG A 901 8.33 -20.53 17.20
C ARG A 901 9.30 -19.84 16.25
N MET A 902 8.97 -18.62 15.80
CA MET A 902 9.82 -17.85 14.90
C MET A 902 11.19 -17.54 15.53
N TYR A 903 11.21 -17.13 16.80
CA TYR A 903 12.47 -16.82 17.51
C TYR A 903 13.35 -18.06 17.65
N ASN A 904 12.79 -19.20 18.04
CA ASN A 904 13.54 -20.43 18.17
C ASN A 904 14.04 -20.96 16.83
N ALA A 905 13.20 -20.92 15.78
CA ALA A 905 13.62 -21.27 14.44
C ALA A 905 14.75 -20.37 13.94
N ALA A 906 14.72 -19.05 14.23
CA ALA A 906 15.77 -18.12 13.88
C ALA A 906 17.10 -18.46 14.55
N ARG A 907 17.08 -18.81 15.84
CA ARG A 907 18.27 -19.26 16.58
C ARG A 907 18.87 -20.49 15.91
N TYR A 908 18.05 -21.47 15.58
CA TYR A 908 18.51 -22.67 14.87
C TYR A 908 19.12 -22.31 13.51
N VAL A 909 18.46 -21.45 12.72
CA VAL A 909 18.96 -20.97 11.43
C VAL A 909 20.33 -20.30 11.57
N CYS A 910 20.59 -19.56 12.64
CA CYS A 910 21.89 -18.95 12.91
C CYS A 910 23.03 -19.98 13.01
N THR A 911 22.74 -21.20 13.46
CA THR A 911 23.71 -22.28 13.55
C THR A 911 23.97 -23.01 12.21
N GLN A 912 23.11 -22.80 11.20
CA GLN A 912 23.15 -23.51 9.94
C GLN A 912 23.71 -22.65 8.81
N LYS A 913 24.71 -23.13 8.06
CA LYS A 913 25.34 -22.37 6.94
C LYS A 913 24.45 -22.31 5.70
N ASP A 914 23.68 -23.34 5.44
CA ASP A 914 22.86 -23.58 4.25
C ASP A 914 21.44 -23.00 4.34
N MET A 915 21.08 -22.39 5.48
CA MET A 915 19.75 -21.84 5.72
C MET A 915 19.76 -20.31 5.82
N GLN A 916 18.70 -19.69 5.30
CA GLN A 916 18.32 -18.29 5.54
C GLN A 916 16.86 -18.22 5.99
N MET A 917 16.50 -17.16 6.70
CA MET A 917 15.12 -16.95 7.14
C MET A 917 14.50 -15.74 6.46
N VAL A 918 13.25 -15.89 6.06
CA VAL A 918 12.41 -14.84 5.47
C VAL A 918 11.14 -14.73 6.31
N GLN A 919 10.82 -13.55 6.81
CA GLN A 919 9.62 -13.32 7.63
C GLN A 919 8.48 -12.78 6.80
N LEU A 920 7.30 -13.41 6.93
CA LEU A 920 6.04 -12.86 6.43
C LEU A 920 5.40 -11.97 7.50
N VAL A 921 5.06 -10.75 7.14
CA VAL A 921 4.49 -9.74 8.05
C VAL A 921 3.25 -9.09 7.46
N SER A 922 2.29 -8.74 8.30
CA SER A 922 1.12 -7.95 7.93
C SER A 922 1.26 -6.52 8.45
N PHE A 923 0.96 -5.53 7.60
CA PHE A 923 1.10 -4.11 7.96
C PHE A 923 0.26 -3.70 9.17
N GLY A 924 -0.99 -4.20 9.27
CA GLY A 924 -1.90 -3.89 10.37
C GLY A 924 -1.67 -4.71 11.65
N CYS A 925 -0.66 -5.59 11.69
CA CYS A 925 -0.46 -6.50 12.81
C CYS A 925 0.42 -5.91 13.90
N GLY A 926 -0.18 -5.55 15.06
CA GLY A 926 0.58 -5.02 16.21
C GLY A 926 1.61 -5.99 16.79
N THR A 927 1.38 -7.31 16.71
CA THR A 927 2.37 -8.30 17.18
C THR A 927 3.57 -8.37 16.24
N ASP A 928 3.40 -8.12 14.93
CA ASP A 928 4.53 -8.07 13.99
C ASP A 928 5.44 -6.88 14.25
N ALA A 929 4.92 -5.76 14.73
CA ALA A 929 5.72 -4.60 15.08
C ALA A 929 6.80 -4.92 16.16
N ILE A 930 6.51 -5.84 17.08
CA ILE A 930 7.46 -6.32 18.10
C ILE A 930 8.32 -7.45 17.54
N THR A 931 7.68 -8.42 16.88
CA THR A 931 8.35 -9.63 16.39
C THR A 931 9.43 -9.34 15.35
N THR A 932 9.22 -8.35 14.48
CA THR A 932 10.19 -7.98 13.44
C THR A 932 11.51 -7.48 14.03
N ASP A 933 11.47 -6.67 15.07
CA ASP A 933 12.67 -6.12 15.70
C ASP A 933 13.46 -7.20 16.46
N GLU A 934 12.77 -8.06 17.20
CA GLU A 934 13.42 -9.18 17.91
C GLU A 934 14.01 -10.20 16.93
N LEU A 935 13.26 -10.58 15.88
CA LEU A 935 13.74 -11.55 14.90
C LEU A 935 14.95 -11.02 14.13
N ARG A 936 14.94 -9.72 13.77
CA ARG A 936 16.09 -9.04 13.17
C ARG A 936 17.31 -9.12 14.09
N SER A 937 17.13 -8.77 15.36
CA SER A 937 18.21 -8.80 16.36
C SER A 937 18.84 -10.19 16.48
N ILE A 938 18.04 -11.26 16.52
CA ILE A 938 18.53 -12.64 16.57
C ILE A 938 19.34 -12.98 15.30
N LEU A 939 18.79 -12.72 14.12
CA LEU A 939 19.41 -13.09 12.86
C LEU A 939 20.70 -12.30 12.59
N GLU A 940 20.68 -10.98 12.77
CA GLU A 940 21.85 -10.12 12.55
C GLU A 940 22.98 -10.44 13.55
N SER A 941 22.65 -10.67 14.82
CA SER A 941 23.63 -11.10 15.82
C SER A 941 24.22 -12.47 15.49
N GLY A 942 23.46 -13.37 14.88
CA GLY A 942 23.91 -14.67 14.37
C GLY A 942 24.60 -14.60 13.00
N GLY A 943 24.88 -13.41 12.46
CA GLY A 943 25.54 -13.21 11.18
C GLY A 943 24.68 -13.56 9.94
N LYS A 944 23.36 -13.64 10.09
CA LYS A 944 22.41 -13.89 9.01
C LYS A 944 21.86 -12.58 8.45
N LEU A 945 21.28 -12.65 7.24
CA LEU A 945 20.55 -11.54 6.65
C LEU A 945 19.09 -11.57 7.15
N TYR A 946 18.57 -10.41 7.53
CA TYR A 946 17.15 -10.30 7.82
C TYR A 946 16.37 -9.85 6.59
N THR A 947 15.40 -10.65 6.18
CA THR A 947 14.54 -10.36 5.03
C THR A 947 13.07 -10.44 5.45
N GLN A 948 12.34 -9.36 5.19
CA GLN A 948 10.92 -9.22 5.53
C GLN A 948 10.09 -9.11 4.25
N LEU A 949 9.01 -9.88 4.15
CA LEU A 949 8.02 -9.80 3.07
C LEU A 949 6.66 -9.41 3.63
N LYS A 950 6.03 -8.41 3.04
CA LYS A 950 4.69 -7.99 3.44
C LYS A 950 3.63 -8.82 2.73
N ILE A 951 2.64 -9.24 3.50
CA ILE A 951 1.42 -9.92 3.05
C ILE A 951 0.22 -9.14 3.56
N ASP A 952 -0.51 -8.51 2.66
CA ASP A 952 -1.73 -7.75 2.93
C ASP A 952 -2.82 -8.15 1.92
N ASP A 953 -3.92 -7.41 1.87
CA ASP A 953 -5.04 -7.67 0.93
C ASP A 953 -4.56 -7.75 -0.53
N ILE A 954 -3.46 -7.03 -0.81
CA ILE A 954 -2.81 -7.01 -2.12
C ILE A 954 -1.30 -7.08 -1.88
N THR A 955 -0.65 -7.99 -2.58
CA THR A 955 0.81 -8.13 -2.53
C THR A 955 1.39 -7.96 -3.93
N ASN A 956 2.33 -7.04 -4.05
CA ASN A 956 3.11 -6.85 -5.26
C ASN A 956 4.26 -7.87 -5.30
N LEU A 957 4.10 -8.93 -6.09
CA LEU A 957 5.16 -9.95 -6.27
C LEU A 957 6.43 -9.39 -6.91
N GLY A 958 6.36 -8.26 -7.61
CA GLY A 958 7.56 -7.58 -8.12
C GLY A 958 8.49 -7.14 -6.99
N ALA A 959 7.93 -6.49 -5.94
CA ALA A 959 8.67 -6.11 -4.75
C ALA A 959 9.24 -7.33 -4.00
N VAL A 960 8.45 -8.39 -3.88
CA VAL A 960 8.89 -9.65 -3.28
C VAL A 960 10.06 -10.25 -4.09
N LYS A 961 9.96 -10.28 -5.43
CA LYS A 961 11.00 -10.76 -6.33
C LYS A 961 12.32 -9.98 -6.13
N ILE A 962 12.25 -8.66 -6.05
CA ILE A 962 13.41 -7.80 -5.81
C ILE A 962 14.08 -8.15 -4.47
N ARG A 963 13.29 -8.30 -3.39
CA ARG A 963 13.82 -8.64 -2.06
C ARG A 963 14.50 -10.01 -2.03
N ILE A 964 13.90 -11.03 -2.63
CA ILE A 964 14.51 -12.38 -2.70
C ILE A 964 15.76 -12.36 -3.58
N ARG A 965 15.77 -11.69 -4.73
CA ARG A 965 16.97 -11.55 -5.57
C ARG A 965 18.08 -10.76 -4.88
N SER A 966 17.72 -9.73 -4.10
CA SER A 966 18.69 -8.99 -3.28
C SER A 966 19.29 -9.88 -2.17
N LEU A 967 18.47 -10.71 -1.53
CA LEU A 967 18.97 -11.74 -0.59
C LEU A 967 19.95 -12.70 -1.28
N MET A 968 19.61 -13.20 -2.47
CA MET A 968 20.49 -14.09 -3.25
C MET A 968 21.84 -13.42 -3.57
N ALA A 969 21.80 -12.19 -4.09
CA ALA A 969 23.01 -11.45 -4.41
C ALA A 969 23.90 -11.21 -3.17
N ALA A 970 23.31 -10.89 -2.03
CA ALA A 970 24.03 -10.73 -0.77
C ALA A 970 24.60 -12.08 -0.24
N MET A 971 23.88 -13.19 -0.44
CA MET A 971 24.39 -14.52 -0.11
C MET A 971 25.61 -14.90 -0.95
N ASP A 972 25.56 -14.61 -2.26
CA ASP A 972 26.65 -14.94 -3.19
C ASP A 972 27.88 -14.07 -2.93
N ALA A 973 27.72 -12.77 -2.70
CA ALA A 973 28.81 -11.88 -2.32
C ALA A 973 29.50 -12.32 -1.00
N ARG A 974 28.73 -12.83 -0.02
CA ARG A 974 29.29 -13.37 1.23
C ARG A 974 30.04 -14.69 1.04
N LYS A 975 29.71 -15.50 0.00
CA LYS A 975 30.48 -16.71 -0.35
C LYS A 975 31.82 -16.35 -1.00
N GLU A 976 31.82 -15.33 -1.87
CA GLU A 976 33.05 -14.87 -2.57
C GLU A 976 34.04 -14.15 -1.62
N ALA A 977 33.54 -13.50 -0.56
CA ALA A 977 34.34 -12.80 0.44
C ALA A 977 35.02 -13.74 1.49
N LYS A 978 34.64 -15.02 1.54
CA LYS A 978 35.22 -16.06 2.40
C LYS A 978 36.18 -16.90 1.63
#